data_bf89e16d012f55fd8c65ae6e5124d039
#
_entry.id   bf89e16d012f55fd8c65ae6e5124d039
#
_cell.length_a   1.000
_cell.length_b   1.000
_cell.length_c   1.000
_cell.angle_alpha   90.00
_cell.angle_beta   90.00
_cell.angle_gamma   90.00
#
_symmetry.space_group_name_H-M   'P 1'
#
loop_
_entity.id
_entity.type
_entity.pdbx_description
1 polymer ?
#
loop_
_entity_poly.entity_id
_entity_poly.type
_entity_poly.pdbx_seq_one_letter_code
_entity_poly.pdbx_strand_id
1 'polypeptide(L)'
;MNSINRSFFESLWVEISNPFQEKVLVNISYCPNKNLTDFFFDEITSEISAAFSQTDNIILFGDYNTNIFEKNGKESLEKFASNSNLKIVNETEASWTNGSKSTLIDHCLTSKHQVFQTITVEQMFGSDHFTKIYLSSLSTDKFSRNTFFARDTSNFSRAEFNKKIANAKWNQIYMQQNANCMFQIFLEKLENILNELAPIKIFDQREKTKKKKWVSSDILRLINEKHRLFNLWKEKKDLSIFTSYKIIRNSVNRQLKKSANEYSKNIFENITDSKQKWKFIKNKLQNGAKSQEINKIRANGEIVETKKDIANTLNNCFAKLGLYKGENEDLALPNFTYQKTEFSFRPITRKELYDVIDKLPNHKSAGPGYIPAWCIKSCKMSIGTHLQFVINECILQNIFPDALKKAYITPIYKKGDPLEAENYRPISVTPTLSKIFERLILQQMMEHVIKNEIINKHQFGFQKGKSSNDTVIILTEKITELLEKGETVMSIFLDLAKAFNSISHELFVLKITKYGFGKDSIEMLKSFLSNRKQCVKNGTTYSDWTETNHGVPQGTVLGPLVFILYVNDFREKMGDEIEVLQFADDTSIICHSKTESNLLSKAEIVFRLTDQYMRQNQLTLNRDKTEIIIFKNDNNSHITEILYDSNKIKIKDCCRYLGIMIDRNLQFHAQLNKMLAKMATAIRSIYLVRHQIPLKARIILFKSLVLSHLNFSAIFLQSLTSAGIQRINRQINWGVKVCYMRKKFDHSRDILLKEKLLPAELMITKISLYKMFDILLKLKPKNHENHSLKLYGKLEVKHNDRTGQLIFKNKSQSKWSERSVLRNFVQKWNNLPNKIRKENSKNKFKEKIKNELIRRHEMVPIDRKLQGFKHYFYK
;
A
#
# COMPACT_ATOMS: atom_id res chain seq x y z
N MET A 1 12.05 -34.68 27.50
CA MET A 1 12.38 -33.78 28.61
C MET A 1 13.88 -33.61 28.68
N ASN A 2 14.39 -32.44 28.43
CA ASN A 2 15.82 -32.16 28.53
C ASN A 2 16.02 -31.02 29.54
N SER A 3 16.36 -31.38 30.77
CA SER A 3 16.82 -30.47 31.81
C SER A 3 18.27 -30.08 31.53
N ILE A 4 18.59 -28.82 31.39
CA ILE A 4 19.96 -28.32 31.34
C ILE A 4 20.26 -27.77 32.74
N ASN A 5 20.88 -28.57 33.59
CA ASN A 5 21.43 -28.03 34.84
C ASN A 5 22.64 -27.16 34.51
N ARG A 6 22.46 -25.82 34.63
CA ARG A 6 23.55 -24.86 34.69
C ARG A 6 23.85 -24.55 36.14
N SER A 7 25.11 -24.32 36.49
CA SER A 7 25.57 -24.18 37.88
C SER A 7 24.93 -23.04 38.68
N PHE A 8 24.10 -22.17 38.03
CA PHE A 8 23.47 -21.02 38.67
C PHE A 8 21.97 -20.89 38.41
N PHE A 9 21.40 -21.47 37.33
CA PHE A 9 20.00 -21.33 36.96
C PHE A 9 19.39 -22.64 36.50
N GLU A 10 18.13 -22.88 36.90
CA GLU A 10 17.36 -24.02 36.44
C GLU A 10 16.46 -23.61 35.28
N SER A 11 16.54 -24.32 34.17
CA SER A 11 15.72 -24.08 32.97
C SER A 11 15.33 -25.38 32.31
N LEU A 12 14.03 -25.58 32.14
CA LEU A 12 13.44 -26.78 31.51
C LEU A 12 12.61 -26.35 30.31
N TRP A 13 12.91 -26.89 29.13
CA TRP A 13 12.10 -26.72 27.94
C TRP A 13 11.26 -27.95 27.64
N VAL A 14 9.95 -27.78 27.52
CA VAL A 14 8.98 -28.81 27.17
C VAL A 14 8.36 -28.49 25.81
N GLU A 15 8.38 -29.45 24.92
CA GLU A 15 7.64 -29.35 23.64
C GLU A 15 6.25 -29.94 23.82
N ILE A 16 5.23 -29.13 23.59
CA ILE A 16 3.85 -29.58 23.50
C ILE A 16 3.49 -29.55 22.02
N SER A 17 3.29 -30.72 21.45
CA SER A 17 2.82 -30.86 20.07
C SER A 17 1.47 -31.56 20.04
N ASN A 18 0.51 -30.98 19.34
CA ASN A 18 -0.75 -31.70 19.12
C ASN A 18 -0.63 -32.63 17.89
N PRO A 19 -1.56 -33.59 17.68
CA PRO A 19 -1.55 -34.50 16.51
C PRO A 19 -1.57 -33.77 15.16
N PHE A 20 -1.83 -32.44 15.12
CA PHE A 20 -1.92 -31.61 13.94
C PHE A 20 -0.66 -30.75 13.70
N GLN A 21 0.45 -31.03 14.43
CA GLN A 21 1.77 -30.37 14.27
C GLN A 21 1.88 -28.89 14.70
N GLU A 22 0.96 -28.35 15.48
CA GLU A 22 1.27 -27.10 16.18
C GLU A 22 2.22 -27.42 17.34
N LYS A 23 3.37 -26.77 17.28
CA LYS A 23 4.42 -26.91 18.26
C LYS A 23 4.43 -25.70 19.16
N VAL A 24 4.23 -25.92 20.45
CA VAL A 24 4.41 -24.90 21.48
C VAL A 24 5.63 -25.30 22.31
N LEU A 25 6.57 -24.40 22.48
CA LEU A 25 7.69 -24.58 23.39
C LEU A 25 7.38 -23.84 24.68
N VAL A 26 7.35 -24.61 25.77
CA VAL A 26 7.14 -24.09 27.12
C VAL A 26 8.46 -24.15 27.86
N ASN A 27 8.88 -23.03 28.42
CA ASN A 27 10.02 -22.97 29.33
C ASN A 27 9.53 -22.82 30.76
N ILE A 28 10.15 -23.53 31.66
CA ILE A 28 10.00 -23.37 33.11
C ILE A 28 11.39 -23.11 33.65
N SER A 29 11.57 -21.94 34.31
CA SER A 29 12.89 -21.51 34.77
C SER A 29 12.82 -20.83 36.13
N TYR A 30 13.90 -20.96 36.88
CA TYR A 30 14.03 -20.41 38.23
C TYR A 30 15.31 -19.59 38.37
N CYS A 31 15.19 -18.38 38.92
CA CYS A 31 16.30 -17.50 39.25
C CYS A 31 16.44 -17.46 40.79
N PRO A 32 17.43 -18.11 41.39
CA PRO A 32 17.50 -18.28 42.85
C PRO A 32 17.84 -16.98 43.62
N ASN A 33 18.29 -15.93 42.96
CA ASN A 33 18.77 -14.73 43.63
C ASN A 33 18.42 -13.45 42.83
N LYS A 34 17.80 -12.48 43.48
CA LYS A 34 17.43 -11.14 42.95
C LYS A 34 18.66 -10.40 42.35
N ASN A 35 19.84 -10.56 42.92
CA ASN A 35 21.06 -9.90 42.44
C ASN A 35 21.62 -10.49 41.15
N LEU A 36 21.12 -11.64 40.68
CA LEU A 36 21.56 -12.33 39.47
C LEU A 36 20.55 -12.21 38.32
N THR A 37 19.49 -11.43 38.49
CA THR A 37 18.38 -11.34 37.51
C THR A 37 18.82 -10.89 36.14
N ASP A 38 19.68 -9.88 36.00
CA ASP A 38 20.13 -9.39 34.70
C ASP A 38 20.99 -10.44 33.98
N PHE A 39 21.86 -11.13 34.71
CA PHE A 39 22.65 -12.23 34.17
C PHE A 39 21.75 -13.42 33.75
N PHE A 40 20.72 -13.74 34.53
CA PHE A 40 19.73 -14.73 34.18
C PHE A 40 18.98 -14.36 32.89
N PHE A 41 18.55 -13.11 32.74
CA PHE A 41 17.85 -12.65 31.53
C PHE A 41 18.74 -12.71 30.28
N ASP A 42 20.02 -12.42 30.39
CA ASP A 42 20.96 -12.54 29.27
C ASP A 42 21.15 -14.03 28.86
N GLU A 43 21.27 -14.93 29.81
CA GLU A 43 21.41 -16.37 29.56
C GLU A 43 20.17 -16.95 28.89
N ILE A 44 18.96 -16.69 29.44
CA ILE A 44 17.71 -17.23 28.90
C ILE A 44 17.35 -16.63 27.54
N THR A 45 17.78 -15.41 27.24
CA THR A 45 17.59 -14.79 25.92
C THR A 45 18.24 -15.60 24.80
N SER A 46 19.36 -16.25 25.07
CA SER A 46 20.00 -17.14 24.10
C SER A 46 19.17 -18.39 23.82
N GLU A 47 18.52 -18.93 24.84
CA GLU A 47 17.64 -20.09 24.74
C GLU A 47 16.34 -19.74 24.01
N ILE A 48 15.74 -18.59 24.33
CA ILE A 48 14.54 -18.07 23.65
C ILE A 48 14.83 -17.87 22.16
N SER A 49 16.00 -17.35 21.81
CA SER A 49 16.40 -17.19 20.39
C SER A 49 16.50 -18.52 19.67
N ALA A 50 16.96 -19.58 20.35
CA ALA A 50 16.98 -20.93 19.81
C ALA A 50 15.57 -21.52 19.70
N ALA A 51 14.70 -21.25 20.67
CA ALA A 51 13.29 -21.67 20.63
C ALA A 51 12.52 -21.00 19.48
N PHE A 52 12.71 -19.70 19.23
CA PHE A 52 12.12 -19.00 18.08
C PHE A 52 12.59 -19.54 16.72
N SER A 53 13.70 -20.22 16.66
CA SER A 53 14.12 -20.93 15.44
C SER A 53 13.29 -22.17 15.11
N GLN A 54 12.55 -22.67 16.09
CA GLN A 54 11.75 -23.90 15.98
C GLN A 54 10.25 -23.62 15.85
N THR A 55 9.72 -22.65 16.61
CA THR A 55 8.31 -22.25 16.59
C THR A 55 8.16 -20.78 16.97
N ASP A 56 7.08 -20.16 16.51
CA ASP A 56 6.70 -18.80 16.93
C ASP A 56 5.84 -18.83 18.22
N ASN A 57 5.48 -20.01 18.72
CA ASN A 57 4.66 -20.20 19.89
C ASN A 57 5.53 -20.55 21.10
N ILE A 58 5.89 -19.57 21.90
CA ILE A 58 6.74 -19.71 23.06
C ILE A 58 6.00 -19.20 24.29
N ILE A 59 6.06 -19.98 25.36
CA ILE A 59 5.54 -19.60 26.67
C ILE A 59 6.64 -19.82 27.70
N LEU A 60 6.91 -18.84 28.54
CA LEU A 60 7.84 -18.93 29.66
C LEU A 60 7.07 -18.82 30.96
N PHE A 61 7.34 -19.71 31.87
CA PHE A 61 6.90 -19.66 33.24
C PHE A 61 8.11 -19.70 34.17
N GLY A 62 8.03 -19.02 35.29
CA GLY A 62 9.04 -19.16 36.32
C GLY A 62 9.01 -18.09 37.39
N ASP A 63 9.67 -18.43 38.49
CA ASP A 63 10.04 -17.48 39.53
C ASP A 63 11.37 -16.82 39.14
N TYR A 64 11.31 -15.53 38.82
CA TYR A 64 12.48 -14.77 38.39
C TYR A 64 13.03 -13.89 39.51
N ASN A 65 12.50 -13.99 40.73
CA ASN A 65 12.86 -13.17 41.88
C ASN A 65 12.86 -11.66 41.57
N THR A 66 12.05 -11.25 40.57
CA THR A 66 11.92 -9.87 40.07
C THR A 66 10.53 -9.37 40.40
N ASN A 67 10.41 -8.51 41.37
CA ASN A 67 9.11 -8.00 41.80
C ASN A 67 8.62 -6.87 40.88
N ILE A 68 7.55 -7.13 40.11
CA ILE A 68 6.98 -6.16 39.15
C ILE A 68 6.25 -5.00 39.85
N PHE A 69 5.93 -5.12 41.14
CA PHE A 69 5.37 -4.02 41.94
C PHE A 69 6.43 -2.99 42.35
N GLU A 70 7.71 -3.32 42.25
CA GLU A 70 8.82 -2.38 42.37
C GLU A 70 9.20 -1.79 41.01
N LYS A 71 9.44 -0.47 40.94
CA LYS A 71 9.77 0.23 39.69
C LYS A 71 10.95 -0.39 38.95
N ASN A 72 12.03 -0.67 39.65
CA ASN A 72 13.25 -1.25 39.03
C ASN A 72 13.00 -2.68 38.52
N GLY A 73 12.22 -3.49 39.28
CA GLY A 73 11.85 -4.84 38.86
C GLY A 73 10.95 -4.82 37.62
N LYS A 74 9.99 -3.91 37.56
CA LYS A 74 9.11 -3.73 36.38
C LYS A 74 9.91 -3.33 35.15
N GLU A 75 10.77 -2.33 35.23
CA GLU A 75 11.58 -1.87 34.10
C GLU A 75 12.54 -2.96 33.59
N SER A 76 13.15 -3.77 34.50
CA SER A 76 14.02 -4.87 34.11
C SER A 76 13.26 -5.99 33.37
N LEU A 77 12.09 -6.39 33.85
CA LEU A 77 11.26 -7.43 33.23
C LEU A 77 10.67 -6.97 31.90
N GLU A 78 10.19 -5.72 31.80
CA GLU A 78 9.69 -5.14 30.55
C GLU A 78 10.79 -5.05 29.48
N LYS A 79 11.99 -4.66 29.87
CA LYS A 79 13.16 -4.63 28.99
C LYS A 79 13.53 -6.02 28.48
N PHE A 80 13.54 -7.02 29.35
CA PHE A 80 13.77 -8.41 28.97
C PHE A 80 12.68 -8.93 28.01
N ALA A 81 11.40 -8.71 28.34
CA ALA A 81 10.27 -9.10 27.51
C ALA A 81 10.32 -8.46 26.12
N SER A 82 10.61 -7.16 26.06
CA SER A 82 10.74 -6.42 24.81
C SER A 82 11.91 -6.88 23.94
N ASN A 83 13.06 -7.13 24.56
CA ASN A 83 14.26 -7.62 23.87
C ASN A 83 14.07 -9.04 23.31
N SER A 84 13.28 -9.85 24.01
CA SER A 84 12.98 -11.24 23.66
C SER A 84 11.74 -11.40 22.78
N ASN A 85 11.08 -10.32 22.38
CA ASN A 85 9.81 -10.32 21.61
C ASN A 85 8.70 -11.14 22.30
N LEU A 86 8.61 -11.01 23.61
CA LEU A 86 7.60 -11.60 24.46
C LEU A 86 6.74 -10.53 25.13
N LYS A 87 5.58 -10.93 25.65
CA LYS A 87 4.69 -10.08 26.45
C LYS A 87 4.43 -10.71 27.80
N ILE A 88 4.39 -9.91 28.85
CA ILE A 88 4.03 -10.32 30.19
C ILE A 88 2.51 -10.56 30.21
N VAL A 89 2.09 -11.70 30.75
CA VAL A 89 0.67 -12.10 30.79
C VAL A 89 -0.03 -11.59 32.03
N ASN A 90 0.64 -11.62 33.21
CA ASN A 90 0.08 -11.17 34.46
C ASN A 90 0.91 -10.04 35.07
N GLU A 91 0.27 -8.90 35.32
CA GLU A 91 0.91 -7.69 35.85
C GLU A 91 0.23 -7.17 37.16
N THR A 92 -0.86 -7.80 37.60
CA THR A 92 -1.74 -7.19 38.60
C THR A 92 -1.90 -7.99 39.90
N GLU A 93 -1.67 -9.29 39.88
CA GLU A 93 -1.95 -10.16 41.03
C GLU A 93 -0.66 -10.67 41.70
N ALA A 94 -0.53 -10.54 43.00
CA ALA A 94 0.62 -11.04 43.75
C ALA A 94 0.78 -12.54 43.57
N SER A 95 2.04 -13.04 43.62
CA SER A 95 2.37 -14.46 43.61
C SER A 95 2.92 -14.95 44.94
N TRP A 96 3.27 -14.03 45.83
CA TRP A 96 3.75 -14.30 47.16
C TRP A 96 3.33 -13.22 48.17
N THR A 97 2.94 -13.61 49.37
CA THR A 97 2.57 -12.65 50.46
C THR A 97 3.13 -13.15 51.78
N ASN A 98 3.66 -12.20 52.57
CA ASN A 98 4.06 -12.45 53.96
C ASN A 98 3.64 -11.23 54.83
N GLY A 99 2.57 -11.40 55.56
CA GLY A 99 1.97 -10.32 56.37
C GLY A 99 1.52 -9.16 55.48
N SER A 100 2.09 -7.98 55.68
CA SER A 100 1.75 -6.75 54.93
C SER A 100 2.48 -6.58 53.60
N LYS A 101 3.43 -7.51 53.26
CA LYS A 101 4.19 -7.44 52.00
C LYS A 101 3.65 -8.42 51.00
N SER A 102 3.34 -7.90 49.82
CA SER A 102 2.95 -8.69 48.64
C SER A 102 3.91 -8.46 47.50
N THR A 103 4.34 -9.52 46.82
CA THR A 103 5.22 -9.46 45.66
C THR A 103 4.66 -10.26 44.49
N LEU A 104 5.00 -9.85 43.27
CA LEU A 104 4.74 -10.62 42.05
C LEU A 104 6.10 -10.95 41.42
N ILE A 105 6.58 -12.16 41.69
CA ILE A 105 7.89 -12.68 41.28
C ILE A 105 7.77 -13.88 40.33
N ASP A 106 6.62 -14.57 40.36
CA ASP A 106 6.30 -15.63 39.41
C ASP A 106 5.65 -15.06 38.16
N HIS A 107 6.33 -15.21 37.03
CA HIS A 107 5.93 -14.56 35.80
C HIS A 107 5.54 -15.57 34.72
N CYS A 108 4.59 -15.13 33.88
CA CYS A 108 4.27 -15.79 32.63
C CYS A 108 4.51 -14.81 31.46
N LEU A 109 5.37 -15.19 30.53
CA LEU A 109 5.60 -14.41 29.32
C LEU A 109 5.29 -15.27 28.09
N THR A 110 4.74 -14.65 27.05
CA THR A 110 4.36 -15.35 25.83
C THR A 110 4.61 -14.54 24.58
N SER A 111 4.92 -15.23 23.50
CA SER A 111 4.97 -14.63 22.16
C SER A 111 3.59 -14.31 21.58
N LYS A 112 2.51 -14.93 22.11
CA LYS A 112 1.13 -14.78 21.66
C LYS A 112 0.17 -14.47 22.82
N HIS A 113 0.24 -13.26 23.34
CA HIS A 113 -0.59 -12.81 24.47
C HIS A 113 -2.11 -13.00 24.27
N GLN A 114 -2.60 -12.91 23.04
CA GLN A 114 -4.03 -13.02 22.72
C GLN A 114 -4.62 -14.43 22.91
N VAL A 115 -3.78 -15.41 23.19
CA VAL A 115 -4.19 -16.82 23.39
C VAL A 115 -4.65 -17.07 24.83
N PHE A 116 -4.31 -16.22 25.79
CA PHE A 116 -4.69 -16.39 27.19
C PHE A 116 -5.99 -15.66 27.50
N GLN A 117 -7.02 -16.42 27.91
CA GLN A 117 -8.35 -15.87 28.19
C GLN A 117 -8.61 -15.63 29.69
N THR A 118 -8.01 -16.43 30.55
CA THR A 118 -8.29 -16.35 32.00
C THR A 118 -7.01 -16.58 32.80
N ILE A 119 -6.86 -15.84 33.89
CA ILE A 119 -5.78 -16.01 34.88
C ILE A 119 -6.45 -16.14 36.24
N THR A 120 -6.15 -17.21 36.96
CA THR A 120 -6.67 -17.44 38.28
C THR A 120 -5.50 -17.68 39.26
N VAL A 121 -5.58 -17.08 40.42
CA VAL A 121 -4.57 -17.26 41.50
C VAL A 121 -5.23 -17.98 42.67
N GLU A 122 -4.72 -19.17 42.99
CA GLU A 122 -5.20 -19.98 44.08
C GLU A 122 -4.06 -20.34 45.04
N GLN A 123 -4.32 -20.35 46.33
CA GLN A 123 -3.35 -20.77 47.35
C GLN A 123 -3.44 -22.28 47.54
N MET A 124 -2.34 -22.97 47.28
CA MET A 124 -2.24 -24.42 47.50
C MET A 124 -1.61 -24.78 48.87
N PHE A 125 -2.06 -25.88 49.44
CA PHE A 125 -1.56 -26.38 50.71
C PHE A 125 -0.05 -26.71 50.60
N GLY A 126 0.76 -26.10 51.50
CA GLY A 126 2.17 -26.43 51.64
C GLY A 126 3.16 -25.60 50.83
N SER A 127 2.69 -24.53 50.13
CA SER A 127 3.53 -23.55 49.46
C SER A 127 3.32 -22.16 50.05
N ASP A 128 4.37 -21.37 50.13
CA ASP A 128 4.33 -19.95 50.47
C ASP A 128 4.05 -19.07 49.23
N HIS A 129 4.04 -19.66 48.02
CA HIS A 129 3.63 -19.03 46.77
C HIS A 129 2.19 -19.38 46.40
N PHE A 130 1.49 -18.44 45.73
CA PHE A 130 0.19 -18.70 45.12
C PHE A 130 0.34 -19.43 43.80
N THR A 131 -0.47 -20.44 43.59
CA THR A 131 -0.53 -21.14 42.31
C THR A 131 -1.27 -20.31 41.29
N LYS A 132 -0.64 -20.04 40.15
CA LYS A 132 -1.24 -19.35 39.01
C LYS A 132 -1.68 -20.35 37.96
N ILE A 133 -2.94 -20.27 37.54
CA ILE A 133 -3.54 -21.09 36.51
C ILE A 133 -3.79 -20.19 35.28
N TYR A 134 -3.17 -20.53 34.16
CA TYR A 134 -3.32 -19.81 32.90
C TYR A 134 -4.10 -20.68 31.92
N LEU A 135 -5.33 -20.24 31.60
CA LEU A 135 -6.15 -20.89 30.59
C LEU A 135 -5.81 -20.32 29.20
N SER A 136 -5.26 -21.15 28.36
CA SER A 136 -4.96 -20.79 26.98
C SER A 136 -6.00 -21.36 26.03
N SER A 137 -6.64 -20.52 25.24
CA SER A 137 -7.40 -20.94 24.07
C SER A 137 -6.44 -21.19 22.90
N LEU A 138 -5.51 -22.10 23.06
CA LEU A 138 -4.88 -22.71 21.89
C LEU A 138 -5.99 -23.48 21.17
N SER A 139 -6.74 -22.76 20.33
CA SER A 139 -7.75 -23.39 19.49
C SER A 139 -7.00 -24.41 18.65
N THR A 140 -7.35 -25.64 18.82
CA THR A 140 -7.16 -26.66 17.80
C THR A 140 -8.09 -26.28 16.64
N ASP A 141 -7.84 -25.14 15.98
CA ASP A 141 -8.40 -24.91 14.67
C ASP A 141 -7.98 -26.13 13.87
N LYS A 142 -8.93 -27.04 13.64
CA LYS A 142 -8.74 -28.11 12.66
C LYS A 142 -8.15 -27.39 11.46
N PHE A 143 -6.90 -27.65 11.12
CA PHE A 143 -6.25 -27.08 9.96
C PHE A 143 -7.21 -27.31 8.81
N SER A 144 -8.01 -26.30 8.49
CA SER A 144 -8.77 -26.33 7.26
C SER A 144 -7.69 -26.40 6.20
N ARG A 145 -7.62 -27.55 5.56
CA ARG A 145 -6.68 -27.76 4.45
C ARG A 145 -6.82 -26.53 3.57
N ASN A 146 -5.77 -25.72 3.46
CA ASN A 146 -5.76 -24.52 2.62
C ASN A 146 -5.83 -25.03 1.16
N THR A 147 -7.03 -25.41 0.75
CA THR A 147 -7.33 -25.82 -0.61
C THR A 147 -7.64 -24.57 -1.41
N PHE A 148 -7.24 -24.51 -2.68
CA PHE A 148 -7.61 -23.42 -3.58
C PHE A 148 -7.97 -23.97 -4.96
N PHE A 149 -8.94 -23.33 -5.58
CA PHE A 149 -9.32 -23.65 -6.95
C PHE A 149 -8.36 -22.98 -7.94
N ALA A 150 -7.75 -23.77 -8.79
CA ALA A 150 -6.93 -23.28 -9.89
C ALA A 150 -7.04 -24.21 -11.09
N ARG A 151 -6.72 -23.70 -12.27
CA ARG A 151 -6.59 -24.54 -13.47
C ARG A 151 -5.31 -25.39 -13.37
N ASP A 152 -5.47 -26.67 -13.64
CA ASP A 152 -4.35 -27.59 -13.80
C ASP A 152 -3.72 -27.39 -15.18
N THR A 153 -2.57 -26.74 -15.20
CA THR A 153 -1.81 -26.46 -16.43
C THR A 153 -0.61 -27.37 -16.62
N SER A 154 -0.52 -28.46 -15.86
CA SER A 154 0.63 -29.39 -15.91
C SER A 154 0.85 -29.99 -17.31
N ASN A 155 -0.25 -30.34 -17.97
CA ASN A 155 -0.25 -30.94 -19.31
C ASN A 155 -0.75 -29.98 -20.40
N PHE A 156 -0.86 -28.68 -20.10
CA PHE A 156 -1.42 -27.70 -21.05
C PHE A 156 -0.45 -27.41 -22.19
N SER A 157 -0.87 -27.74 -23.42
CA SER A 157 -0.18 -27.38 -24.67
C SER A 157 -0.84 -26.16 -25.32
N ARG A 158 -0.08 -25.08 -25.53
CA ARG A 158 -0.58 -23.89 -26.26
C ARG A 158 -0.88 -24.21 -27.73
N ALA A 159 -0.10 -25.09 -28.35
CA ALA A 159 -0.28 -25.49 -29.76
C ALA A 159 -1.61 -26.25 -29.91
N GLU A 160 -1.87 -27.22 -29.04
CA GLU A 160 -3.11 -27.98 -29.04
C GLU A 160 -4.33 -27.09 -28.74
N PHE A 161 -4.21 -26.19 -27.75
CA PHE A 161 -5.26 -25.22 -27.44
C PHE A 161 -5.62 -24.35 -28.65
N ASN A 162 -4.61 -23.82 -29.36
CA ASN A 162 -4.83 -23.00 -30.54
C ASN A 162 -5.44 -23.82 -31.70
N LYS A 163 -5.05 -25.08 -31.87
CA LYS A 163 -5.64 -25.98 -32.86
C LYS A 163 -7.11 -26.26 -32.58
N LYS A 164 -7.48 -26.57 -31.34
CA LYS A 164 -8.87 -26.80 -30.95
C LYS A 164 -9.72 -25.55 -31.12
N ILE A 165 -9.18 -24.36 -30.70
CA ILE A 165 -9.85 -23.09 -30.91
C ILE A 165 -10.08 -22.77 -32.39
N ALA A 166 -9.09 -23.00 -33.25
CA ALA A 166 -9.22 -22.75 -34.69
C ALA A 166 -10.26 -23.66 -35.34
N ASN A 167 -10.37 -24.93 -34.88
CA ASN A 167 -11.29 -25.91 -35.39
C ASN A 167 -12.69 -25.88 -34.75
N ALA A 168 -12.91 -24.99 -33.76
CA ALA A 168 -14.22 -24.90 -33.13
C ALA A 168 -15.31 -24.40 -34.10
N LYS A 169 -16.51 -24.93 -33.96
CA LYS A 169 -17.66 -24.53 -34.79
C LYS A 169 -18.21 -23.18 -34.39
N TRP A 170 -17.58 -22.08 -34.84
CA TRP A 170 -17.96 -20.70 -34.51
C TRP A 170 -19.22 -20.22 -35.23
N ASN A 171 -19.70 -20.93 -36.29
CA ASN A 171 -20.89 -20.55 -37.09
C ASN A 171 -22.13 -20.30 -36.24
N GLN A 172 -22.30 -21.04 -35.13
CA GLN A 172 -23.42 -20.87 -34.21
C GLN A 172 -23.56 -19.46 -33.63
N ILE A 173 -22.47 -18.69 -33.55
CA ILE A 173 -22.49 -17.29 -33.09
C ILE A 173 -23.20 -16.40 -34.11
N TYR A 174 -22.92 -16.61 -35.40
CA TYR A 174 -23.47 -15.80 -36.49
C TYR A 174 -24.95 -16.09 -36.78
N MET A 175 -25.45 -17.22 -36.27
CA MET A 175 -26.87 -17.60 -36.42
C MET A 175 -27.76 -16.95 -35.32
N GLN A 176 -27.19 -16.33 -34.30
CA GLN A 176 -27.95 -15.67 -33.25
C GLN A 176 -28.30 -14.23 -33.67
N GLN A 177 -29.45 -13.75 -33.19
CA GLN A 177 -29.87 -12.35 -33.38
C GLN A 177 -29.53 -11.49 -32.15
N ASN A 178 -29.55 -12.09 -30.96
CA ASN A 178 -29.30 -11.37 -29.72
C ASN A 178 -27.83 -11.41 -29.32
N ALA A 179 -27.21 -10.24 -29.12
CA ALA A 179 -25.80 -10.09 -28.82
C ALA A 179 -25.38 -10.72 -27.47
N ASN A 180 -26.30 -10.78 -26.49
CA ASN A 180 -26.03 -11.45 -25.21
C ASN A 180 -25.92 -12.97 -25.41
N CYS A 181 -26.79 -13.57 -26.25
CA CYS A 181 -26.72 -14.99 -26.62
C CYS A 181 -25.44 -15.29 -27.43
N MET A 182 -25.06 -14.43 -28.38
CA MET A 182 -23.82 -14.55 -29.13
C MET A 182 -22.60 -14.61 -28.21
N PHE A 183 -22.56 -13.69 -27.24
CA PHE A 183 -21.47 -13.62 -26.27
C PHE A 183 -21.43 -14.85 -25.36
N GLN A 184 -22.58 -15.32 -24.94
CA GLN A 184 -22.70 -16.52 -24.09
C GLN A 184 -22.15 -17.75 -24.82
N ILE A 185 -22.56 -17.98 -26.09
CA ILE A 185 -22.05 -19.09 -26.92
C ILE A 185 -20.53 -18.97 -27.13
N PHE A 186 -20.04 -17.77 -27.40
CA PHE A 186 -18.58 -17.52 -27.52
C PHE A 186 -17.84 -17.92 -26.25
N LEU A 187 -18.35 -17.49 -25.09
CA LEU A 187 -17.76 -17.78 -23.78
C LEU A 187 -17.75 -19.30 -23.49
N GLU A 188 -18.89 -19.96 -23.66
CA GLU A 188 -19.03 -21.41 -23.43
C GLU A 188 -18.07 -22.24 -24.27
N LYS A 189 -17.94 -21.93 -25.55
CA LYS A 189 -16.98 -22.63 -26.42
C LYS A 189 -15.54 -22.46 -25.94
N LEU A 190 -15.16 -21.24 -25.56
CA LEU A 190 -13.82 -20.96 -25.04
C LEU A 190 -13.57 -21.67 -23.71
N GLU A 191 -14.57 -21.65 -22.81
CA GLU A 191 -14.49 -22.32 -21.50
C GLU A 191 -14.43 -23.83 -21.62
N ASN A 192 -15.23 -24.46 -22.52
CA ASN A 192 -15.25 -25.89 -22.71
C ASN A 192 -13.89 -26.41 -23.22
N ILE A 193 -13.30 -25.76 -24.22
CA ILE A 193 -11.97 -26.13 -24.73
C ILE A 193 -10.90 -25.93 -23.64
N LEU A 194 -11.02 -24.87 -22.86
CA LEU A 194 -10.08 -24.60 -21.80
C LEU A 194 -10.24 -25.58 -20.62
N ASN A 195 -11.47 -26.01 -20.31
CA ASN A 195 -11.74 -27.01 -19.27
C ASN A 195 -11.24 -28.40 -19.66
N GLU A 196 -11.29 -28.74 -20.92
CA GLU A 196 -10.75 -29.99 -21.44
C GLU A 196 -9.22 -30.07 -21.30
N LEU A 197 -8.50 -28.99 -21.64
CA LEU A 197 -7.04 -28.97 -21.65
C LEU A 197 -6.41 -28.49 -20.32
N ALA A 198 -7.14 -27.74 -19.54
CA ALA A 198 -6.71 -27.19 -18.26
C ALA A 198 -7.90 -27.14 -17.27
N PRO A 199 -8.38 -28.29 -16.77
CA PRO A 199 -9.52 -28.36 -15.88
C PRO A 199 -9.28 -27.62 -14.58
N ILE A 200 -10.34 -27.08 -13.99
CA ILE A 200 -10.28 -26.48 -12.65
C ILE A 200 -10.17 -27.62 -11.62
N LYS A 201 -9.09 -27.64 -10.86
CA LYS A 201 -8.87 -28.62 -9.79
C LYS A 201 -8.69 -27.93 -8.44
N ILE A 202 -8.99 -28.70 -7.40
CA ILE A 202 -8.71 -28.29 -6.02
C ILE A 202 -7.25 -28.69 -5.74
N PHE A 203 -6.42 -27.71 -5.47
CA PHE A 203 -5.05 -27.91 -5.02
C PHE A 203 -4.98 -27.80 -3.51
N ASP A 204 -4.41 -28.81 -2.90
CA ASP A 204 -4.11 -28.80 -1.46
C ASP A 204 -2.74 -28.13 -1.26
N GLN A 205 -2.71 -27.06 -0.50
CA GLN A 205 -1.47 -26.40 -0.10
C GLN A 205 -0.83 -27.21 1.05
N ARG A 206 -0.42 -28.43 0.78
CA ARG A 206 0.41 -29.16 1.71
C ARG A 206 1.73 -28.40 1.82
N GLU A 207 2.01 -27.84 2.96
CA GLU A 207 3.39 -27.60 3.37
C GLU A 207 4.04 -28.99 3.47
N LYS A 208 4.61 -29.45 2.35
CA LYS A 208 5.55 -30.56 2.43
C LYS A 208 6.63 -30.08 3.39
N THR A 209 6.78 -30.71 4.54
CA THR A 209 7.96 -30.62 5.38
C THR A 209 9.15 -31.17 4.55
N LYS A 210 9.56 -30.36 3.57
CA LYS A 210 10.68 -30.69 2.70
C LYS A 210 11.91 -30.63 3.58
N LYS A 211 12.63 -31.78 3.72
CA LYS A 211 14.01 -31.80 4.24
C LYS A 211 14.69 -30.54 3.77
N LYS A 212 15.21 -29.74 4.70
CA LYS A 212 15.80 -28.43 4.41
C LYS A 212 16.94 -28.65 3.42
N LYS A 213 16.76 -28.31 2.15
CA LYS A 213 17.67 -28.61 1.03
C LYS A 213 19.09 -28.04 1.19
N TRP A 214 19.30 -27.16 2.18
CA TRP A 214 20.61 -26.60 2.49
C TRP A 214 21.38 -27.37 3.56
N VAL A 215 20.82 -28.42 4.13
CA VAL A 215 21.52 -29.28 5.11
C VAL A 215 22.27 -30.38 4.33
N SER A 216 23.60 -30.22 4.22
CA SER A 216 24.47 -31.20 3.57
C SER A 216 24.72 -32.42 4.48
N SER A 217 25.25 -33.50 3.89
CA SER A 217 25.69 -34.67 4.62
C SER A 217 26.72 -34.36 5.72
N ASP A 218 27.62 -33.40 5.46
CA ASP A 218 28.65 -32.99 6.42
C ASP A 218 28.04 -32.27 7.61
N ILE A 219 27.03 -31.40 7.38
CA ILE A 219 26.29 -30.78 8.48
C ILE A 219 25.52 -31.82 9.30
N LEU A 220 24.95 -32.83 8.66
CA LEU A 220 24.28 -33.93 9.36
C LEU A 220 25.28 -34.73 10.22
N ARG A 221 26.49 -35.01 9.72
CA ARG A 221 27.55 -35.64 10.50
C ARG A 221 27.89 -34.83 11.75
N LEU A 222 28.09 -33.52 11.60
CA LEU A 222 28.35 -32.63 12.74
C LEU A 222 27.18 -32.55 13.74
N ILE A 223 25.95 -32.61 13.25
CA ILE A 223 24.76 -32.68 14.12
C ILE A 223 24.75 -33.97 14.91
N ASN A 224 25.04 -35.10 14.26
CA ASN A 224 25.12 -36.40 14.95
C ASN A 224 26.26 -36.42 15.97
N GLU A 225 27.43 -35.89 15.64
CA GLU A 225 28.57 -35.77 16.58
C GLU A 225 28.23 -34.87 17.76
N LYS A 226 27.55 -33.73 17.50
CA LYS A 226 27.04 -32.87 18.57
C LYS A 226 26.10 -33.66 19.52
N HIS A 227 25.22 -34.49 18.99
CA HIS A 227 24.32 -35.31 19.80
C HIS A 227 25.09 -36.39 20.57
N ARG A 228 26.07 -37.03 19.93
CA ARG A 228 26.93 -38.04 20.58
C ARG A 228 27.71 -37.46 21.77
N LEU A 229 28.36 -36.31 21.58
CA LEU A 229 29.12 -35.64 22.63
C LEU A 229 28.20 -35.17 23.78
N PHE A 230 26.99 -34.71 23.44
CA PHE A 230 26.00 -34.30 24.44
C PHE A 230 25.55 -35.48 25.30
N ASN A 231 25.28 -36.66 24.69
CA ASN A 231 24.87 -37.85 25.42
C ASN A 231 26.01 -38.37 26.31
N LEU A 232 27.26 -38.41 25.77
CA LEU A 232 28.43 -38.80 26.56
C LEU A 232 28.68 -37.88 27.75
N TRP A 233 28.52 -36.57 27.55
CA TRP A 233 28.61 -35.61 28.67
C TRP A 233 27.50 -35.83 29.70
N LYS A 234 26.30 -36.15 29.27
CA LYS A 234 25.18 -36.43 30.15
C LYS A 234 25.44 -37.66 31.05
N GLU A 235 26.13 -38.67 30.51
CA GLU A 235 26.51 -39.91 31.22
C GLU A 235 27.71 -39.68 32.16
N LYS A 236 28.80 -39.10 31.63
CA LYS A 236 30.06 -39.00 32.35
C LYS A 236 30.29 -37.69 33.10
N LYS A 237 29.48 -36.67 32.88
CA LYS A 237 29.55 -35.32 33.45
C LYS A 237 30.96 -34.65 33.40
N ASP A 238 31.78 -35.10 32.42
CA ASP A 238 33.14 -34.64 32.23
C ASP A 238 33.18 -33.26 31.53
N LEU A 239 33.91 -32.31 32.10
CA LEU A 239 34.01 -30.91 31.63
C LEU A 239 34.73 -30.81 30.26
N SER A 240 35.68 -31.74 29.98
CA SER A 240 36.39 -31.83 28.72
C SER A 240 35.47 -32.18 27.53
N ILE A 241 34.57 -33.16 27.76
CA ILE A 241 33.52 -33.57 26.81
C ILE A 241 32.55 -32.42 26.57
N PHE A 242 32.18 -31.70 27.65
CA PHE A 242 31.29 -30.52 27.50
C PHE A 242 31.91 -29.39 26.70
N THR A 243 33.21 -29.15 26.86
CA THR A 243 33.94 -28.19 26.08
C THR A 243 33.96 -28.55 24.59
N SER A 244 34.22 -29.83 24.29
CA SER A 244 34.18 -30.38 22.93
C SER A 244 32.77 -30.25 22.32
N TYR A 245 31.71 -30.55 23.10
CA TYR A 245 30.32 -30.32 22.69
C TYR A 245 30.05 -28.86 22.33
N LYS A 246 30.51 -27.89 23.17
CA LYS A 246 30.35 -26.44 22.88
C LYS A 246 31.00 -26.06 21.57
N ILE A 247 32.20 -26.54 21.28
CA ILE A 247 32.93 -26.28 20.04
C ILE A 247 32.14 -26.79 18.83
N ILE A 248 31.72 -28.06 18.86
CA ILE A 248 30.94 -28.67 17.78
C ILE A 248 29.58 -28.00 17.63
N ARG A 249 28.87 -27.72 18.72
CA ARG A 249 27.59 -26.97 18.68
C ARG A 249 27.73 -25.61 17.97
N ASN A 250 28.76 -24.86 18.32
CA ASN A 250 29.01 -23.56 17.70
C ASN A 250 29.37 -23.69 16.22
N SER A 251 30.13 -24.75 15.86
CA SER A 251 30.46 -25.08 14.46
C SER A 251 29.20 -25.42 13.66
N VAL A 252 28.33 -26.29 14.19
CA VAL A 252 27.03 -26.66 13.57
C VAL A 252 26.18 -25.43 13.31
N ASN A 253 25.98 -24.56 14.33
CA ASN A 253 25.20 -23.34 14.20
C ASN A 253 25.75 -22.39 13.12
N ARG A 254 27.09 -22.24 13.08
CA ARG A 254 27.75 -21.42 12.07
C ARG A 254 27.58 -22.00 10.67
N GLN A 255 27.74 -23.32 10.50
CA GLN A 255 27.60 -23.98 9.21
C GLN A 255 26.16 -24.00 8.70
N LEU A 256 25.19 -24.29 9.56
CA LEU A 256 23.75 -24.20 9.22
C LEU A 256 23.38 -22.80 8.72
N LYS A 257 23.82 -21.77 9.46
CA LYS A 257 23.57 -20.38 9.07
C LYS A 257 24.24 -20.02 7.73
N LYS A 258 25.47 -20.46 7.51
CA LYS A 258 26.22 -20.23 6.28
C LYS A 258 25.51 -20.92 5.10
N SER A 259 25.21 -22.20 5.21
CA SER A 259 24.56 -23.00 4.17
C SER A 259 23.15 -22.48 3.83
N ALA A 260 22.35 -22.13 4.82
CA ALA A 260 21.02 -21.52 4.59
C ALA A 260 21.11 -20.18 3.84
N ASN A 261 22.12 -19.34 4.16
CA ASN A 261 22.32 -18.09 3.47
C ASN A 261 22.79 -18.27 2.01
N GLU A 262 23.73 -19.18 1.78
CA GLU A 262 24.22 -19.52 0.43
C GLU A 262 23.11 -20.12 -0.44
N TYR A 263 22.34 -21.05 0.09
CA TYR A 263 21.18 -21.60 -0.58
C TYR A 263 20.16 -20.53 -0.96
N SER A 264 19.87 -19.60 -0.03
CA SER A 264 18.96 -18.48 -0.30
C SER A 264 19.48 -17.55 -1.39
N LYS A 265 20.79 -17.27 -1.43
CA LYS A 265 21.43 -16.48 -2.50
C LYS A 265 21.31 -17.17 -3.84
N ASN A 266 21.66 -18.47 -3.92
CA ASN A 266 21.59 -19.27 -5.15
C ASN A 266 20.16 -19.31 -5.70
N ILE A 267 19.15 -19.52 -4.83
CA ILE A 267 17.75 -19.45 -5.28
C ILE A 267 17.43 -18.07 -5.85
N PHE A 268 17.83 -17.00 -5.17
CA PHE A 268 17.54 -15.64 -5.62
C PHE A 268 18.20 -15.31 -6.96
N GLU A 269 19.41 -15.78 -7.20
CA GLU A 269 20.16 -15.56 -8.45
C GLU A 269 19.52 -16.31 -9.62
N ASN A 270 19.02 -17.52 -9.38
CA ASN A 270 18.36 -18.34 -10.38
C ASN A 270 16.94 -17.86 -10.74
N ILE A 271 16.33 -16.99 -9.96
CA ILE A 271 15.04 -16.38 -10.31
C ILE A 271 15.28 -15.30 -11.37
N THR A 272 14.75 -15.47 -12.57
CA THR A 272 14.83 -14.48 -13.65
C THR A 272 13.76 -13.41 -13.53
N ASP A 273 12.54 -13.79 -13.12
CA ASP A 273 11.38 -12.88 -13.02
C ASP A 273 11.46 -11.97 -11.80
N SER A 274 11.36 -10.66 -12.03
CA SER A 274 11.38 -9.62 -11.00
C SER A 274 10.28 -9.79 -9.94
N LYS A 275 9.11 -10.30 -10.32
CA LYS A 275 7.98 -10.50 -9.42
C LYS A 275 8.23 -11.68 -8.47
N GLN A 276 8.82 -12.74 -8.97
CA GLN A 276 9.24 -13.89 -8.16
C GLN A 276 10.37 -13.48 -7.19
N LYS A 277 11.31 -12.61 -7.61
CA LYS A 277 12.31 -12.01 -6.73
C LYS A 277 11.66 -11.24 -5.58
N TRP A 278 10.65 -10.41 -5.89
CA TRP A 278 9.91 -9.67 -4.87
C TRP A 278 9.11 -10.59 -3.93
N LYS A 279 8.48 -11.65 -4.46
CA LYS A 279 7.79 -12.65 -3.64
C LYS A 279 8.75 -13.36 -2.69
N PHE A 280 9.94 -13.73 -3.17
CA PHE A 280 10.98 -14.34 -2.34
C PHE A 280 11.39 -13.41 -1.19
N ILE A 281 11.66 -12.13 -1.49
CA ILE A 281 12.04 -11.13 -0.49
C ILE A 281 10.92 -10.94 0.53
N LYS A 282 9.68 -10.78 0.05
CA LYS A 282 8.52 -10.59 0.91
C LYS A 282 8.32 -11.78 1.86
N ASN A 283 8.47 -13.00 1.38
CA ASN A 283 8.40 -14.20 2.21
C ASN A 283 9.52 -14.27 3.28
N LYS A 284 10.70 -13.68 2.99
CA LYS A 284 11.80 -13.60 3.96
C LYS A 284 11.63 -12.47 4.98
N LEU A 285 10.96 -11.39 4.61
CA LEU A 285 10.67 -10.24 5.49
C LEU A 285 9.43 -10.47 6.36
N GLN A 286 8.47 -11.23 5.86
CA GLN A 286 7.28 -11.62 6.59
C GLN A 286 7.50 -13.04 7.10
N ASN A 287 7.74 -13.18 8.39
CA ASN A 287 7.66 -14.48 9.06
C ASN A 287 6.22 -14.98 8.91
N GLY A 288 6.01 -15.90 7.94
CA GLY A 288 4.70 -16.46 7.63
C GLY A 288 3.73 -15.42 7.00
N ALA A 289 3.37 -15.59 5.75
CA ALA A 289 2.24 -14.85 5.18
C ALA A 289 1.00 -15.24 6.01
N LYS A 290 0.54 -14.36 6.91
CA LYS A 290 -0.79 -14.51 7.51
C LYS A 290 -1.78 -14.67 6.36
N SER A 291 -2.57 -15.73 6.36
CA SER A 291 -3.67 -15.89 5.42
C SER A 291 -4.53 -14.64 5.51
N GLN A 292 -4.92 -14.08 4.38
CA GLN A 292 -5.89 -12.97 4.33
C GLN A 292 -7.32 -13.48 4.60
N GLU A 293 -7.46 -14.66 5.16
CA GLU A 293 -8.74 -15.27 5.47
C GLU A 293 -9.31 -14.63 6.72
N ILE A 294 -10.55 -14.22 6.65
CA ILE A 294 -11.28 -13.61 7.76
C ILE A 294 -11.96 -14.75 8.50
N ASN A 295 -11.60 -14.92 9.77
CA ASN A 295 -12.08 -16.06 10.57
C ASN A 295 -13.24 -15.70 11.49
N LYS A 296 -13.46 -14.42 11.77
CA LYS A 296 -14.52 -13.91 12.63
C LYS A 296 -15.04 -12.59 12.11
N ILE A 297 -16.35 -12.36 12.19
CA ILE A 297 -16.98 -11.09 11.88
C ILE A 297 -18.22 -10.89 12.76
N ARG A 298 -18.58 -9.63 13.05
CA ARG A 298 -19.79 -9.32 13.79
C ARG A 298 -20.96 -9.15 12.82
N ALA A 299 -22.04 -9.85 13.09
CA ALA A 299 -23.32 -9.73 12.37
C ALA A 299 -24.44 -9.60 13.40
N ASN A 300 -25.25 -8.54 13.32
CA ASN A 300 -26.37 -8.28 14.23
C ASN A 300 -26.00 -8.35 15.74
N GLY A 301 -24.78 -7.90 16.10
CA GLY A 301 -24.29 -7.92 17.47
C GLY A 301 -23.57 -9.21 17.88
N GLU A 302 -23.74 -10.32 17.16
CA GLU A 302 -23.12 -11.61 17.45
C GLU A 302 -21.87 -11.88 16.59
N ILE A 303 -20.95 -12.68 17.10
CA ILE A 303 -19.73 -13.07 16.38
C ILE A 303 -20.01 -14.33 15.55
N VAL A 304 -19.89 -14.19 14.24
CA VAL A 304 -20.01 -15.28 13.28
C VAL A 304 -18.62 -15.83 12.96
N GLU A 305 -18.48 -17.17 13.01
CA GLU A 305 -17.21 -17.88 12.79
C GLU A 305 -17.23 -18.83 11.59
N THR A 306 -18.41 -19.21 11.08
CA THR A 306 -18.46 -20.10 9.91
C THR A 306 -18.01 -19.33 8.66
N LYS A 307 -17.17 -19.96 7.82
CA LYS A 307 -16.61 -19.30 6.63
C LYS A 307 -17.67 -18.85 5.64
N LYS A 308 -18.77 -19.61 5.52
CA LYS A 308 -19.87 -19.31 4.60
C LYS A 308 -20.67 -18.11 5.10
N ASP A 309 -21.01 -18.06 6.38
CA ASP A 309 -21.79 -16.97 6.95
C ASP A 309 -20.97 -15.69 7.04
N ILE A 310 -19.65 -15.77 7.32
CA ILE A 310 -18.73 -14.64 7.19
C ILE A 310 -18.77 -14.06 5.77
N ALA A 311 -18.69 -14.93 4.77
CA ALA A 311 -18.73 -14.49 3.37
C ALA A 311 -20.07 -13.86 3.00
N ASN A 312 -21.19 -14.42 3.48
CA ASN A 312 -22.54 -13.90 3.27
C ASN A 312 -22.75 -12.57 4.01
N THR A 313 -22.31 -12.46 5.26
CA THR A 313 -22.37 -11.20 6.05
C THR A 313 -21.61 -10.06 5.34
N LEU A 314 -20.40 -10.35 4.89
CA LEU A 314 -19.60 -9.38 4.12
C LEU A 314 -20.31 -9.01 2.80
N ASN A 315 -20.89 -9.98 2.09
CA ASN A 315 -21.56 -9.74 0.83
C ASN A 315 -22.81 -8.86 0.99
N ASN A 316 -23.63 -9.15 2.00
CA ASN A 316 -24.81 -8.37 2.34
C ASN A 316 -24.46 -6.94 2.77
N CYS A 317 -23.37 -6.78 3.56
CA CYS A 317 -22.84 -5.47 3.89
C CYS A 317 -22.39 -4.70 2.64
N PHE A 318 -21.62 -5.35 1.77
CA PHE A 318 -21.08 -4.72 0.56
C PHE A 318 -22.14 -4.39 -0.48
N ALA A 319 -23.19 -5.18 -0.59
CA ALA A 319 -24.32 -4.92 -1.49
C ALA A 319 -25.13 -3.69 -1.07
N LYS A 320 -25.16 -3.37 0.22
CA LYS A 320 -25.85 -2.19 0.76
C LYS A 320 -24.91 -0.98 0.95
N LEU A 321 -23.62 -1.16 0.66
CA LEU A 321 -22.60 -0.17 0.93
C LEU A 321 -22.75 1.02 -0.02
N GLY A 322 -22.97 2.22 0.50
CA GLY A 322 -23.10 3.44 -0.30
C GLY A 322 -24.51 3.80 -0.70
N LEU A 323 -25.52 3.03 -0.30
CA LEU A 323 -26.92 3.47 -0.42
C LEU A 323 -27.11 4.78 0.36
N TYR A 324 -27.64 5.78 -0.33
CA TYR A 324 -28.01 7.05 0.30
C TYR A 324 -29.23 6.84 1.21
N LYS A 325 -29.14 7.34 2.43
CA LYS A 325 -30.19 7.18 3.45
C LYS A 325 -30.93 8.49 3.77
N GLY A 326 -30.57 9.59 3.08
CA GLY A 326 -31.20 10.89 3.26
C GLY A 326 -32.45 11.06 2.40
N GLU A 327 -33.19 12.14 2.64
CA GLU A 327 -34.30 12.57 1.80
C GLU A 327 -33.76 13.01 0.41
N ASN A 328 -34.51 12.68 -0.64
CA ASN A 328 -34.18 13.12 -1.99
C ASN A 328 -34.56 14.59 -2.13
N GLU A 329 -33.58 15.45 -2.29
CA GLU A 329 -33.79 16.82 -2.70
C GLU A 329 -33.93 16.93 -4.23
N ASP A 330 -34.63 17.97 -4.70
CA ASP A 330 -34.79 18.23 -6.12
C ASP A 330 -33.44 18.27 -6.84
N LEU A 331 -33.35 17.50 -7.90
CA LEU A 331 -32.13 17.29 -8.67
C LEU A 331 -31.71 18.56 -9.41
N ALA A 332 -30.74 19.28 -8.90
CA ALA A 332 -30.08 20.33 -9.66
C ALA A 332 -29.16 19.70 -10.71
N LEU A 333 -29.63 19.56 -11.92
CA LEU A 333 -28.81 19.15 -13.06
C LEU A 333 -27.75 20.23 -13.36
N PRO A 334 -26.55 19.86 -13.83
CA PRO A 334 -25.55 20.82 -14.24
C PRO A 334 -26.10 21.74 -15.34
N ASN A 335 -25.78 23.02 -15.28
CA ASN A 335 -26.16 24.01 -16.26
C ASN A 335 -25.46 23.86 -17.63
N PHE A 336 -24.75 22.80 -17.84
CA PHE A 336 -24.05 22.51 -19.07
C PHE A 336 -25.00 22.07 -20.18
N THR A 337 -24.99 22.77 -21.26
CA THR A 337 -25.46 22.28 -22.56
C THR A 337 -24.25 22.16 -23.49
N TYR A 338 -23.71 20.97 -23.63
CA TYR A 338 -22.77 20.67 -24.69
C TYR A 338 -23.51 20.59 -26.00
N GLN A 339 -23.40 21.63 -26.84
CA GLN A 339 -24.13 21.74 -28.10
C GLN A 339 -23.42 21.12 -29.31
N LYS A 340 -22.36 20.34 -29.14
CA LYS A 340 -21.59 19.85 -30.30
C LYS A 340 -21.64 18.33 -30.37
N THR A 341 -22.28 17.83 -31.43
CA THR A 341 -22.30 16.40 -31.89
C THR A 341 -22.49 15.36 -30.81
N GLU A 342 -23.64 14.70 -30.85
CA GLU A 342 -23.91 13.54 -29.98
C GLU A 342 -22.85 12.44 -30.14
N PHE A 343 -22.36 11.93 -29.00
CA PHE A 343 -21.44 10.81 -28.97
C PHE A 343 -22.20 9.48 -29.06
N SER A 344 -21.87 8.69 -30.06
CA SER A 344 -22.29 7.32 -30.19
C SER A 344 -21.09 6.38 -30.31
N PHE A 345 -21.19 5.20 -29.70
CA PHE A 345 -20.17 4.18 -29.84
C PHE A 345 -20.12 3.66 -31.28
N ARG A 346 -18.92 3.56 -31.81
CA ARG A 346 -18.68 2.98 -33.12
C ARG A 346 -18.18 1.53 -33.02
N PRO A 347 -18.39 0.71 -34.05
CA PRO A 347 -17.78 -0.59 -34.15
C PRO A 347 -16.25 -0.51 -34.00
N ILE A 348 -15.66 -1.48 -33.29
CA ILE A 348 -14.23 -1.56 -33.08
C ILE A 348 -13.53 -2.24 -34.26
N THR A 349 -12.29 -1.84 -34.49
CA THR A 349 -11.40 -2.48 -35.45
C THR A 349 -10.64 -3.65 -34.80
N ARG A 350 -10.18 -4.59 -35.65
CA ARG A 350 -9.35 -5.71 -35.20
C ARG A 350 -8.04 -5.23 -34.54
N LYS A 351 -7.47 -4.15 -35.04
CA LYS A 351 -6.26 -3.54 -34.48
C LYS A 351 -6.50 -3.05 -33.07
N GLU A 352 -7.57 -2.33 -32.81
CA GLU A 352 -7.92 -1.85 -31.47
C GLU A 352 -8.10 -3.03 -30.49
N LEU A 353 -8.80 -4.08 -30.93
CA LEU A 353 -8.97 -5.29 -30.13
C LEU A 353 -7.62 -5.92 -29.76
N TYR A 354 -6.72 -6.10 -30.75
CA TYR A 354 -5.41 -6.72 -30.52
C TYR A 354 -4.52 -5.86 -29.64
N ASP A 355 -4.52 -4.54 -29.80
CA ASP A 355 -3.78 -3.60 -28.96
C ASP A 355 -4.23 -3.67 -27.49
N VAL A 356 -5.51 -3.85 -27.25
CA VAL A 356 -6.06 -4.02 -25.91
C VAL A 356 -5.67 -5.38 -25.32
N ILE A 357 -5.79 -6.46 -26.09
CA ILE A 357 -5.40 -7.80 -25.64
C ILE A 357 -3.91 -7.85 -25.27
N ASP A 358 -3.03 -7.29 -26.11
CA ASP A 358 -1.57 -7.31 -25.89
C ASP A 358 -1.15 -6.55 -24.63
N LYS A 359 -1.88 -5.49 -24.26
CA LYS A 359 -1.65 -4.71 -23.04
C LYS A 359 -2.19 -5.36 -21.76
N LEU A 360 -2.93 -6.48 -21.83
CA LEU A 360 -3.41 -7.16 -20.63
C LEU A 360 -2.25 -7.71 -19.77
N PRO A 361 -2.27 -7.54 -18.47
CA PRO A 361 -1.27 -8.14 -17.59
C PRO A 361 -1.56 -9.64 -17.36
N ASN A 362 -0.62 -10.52 -17.69
CA ASN A 362 -0.78 -11.99 -17.60
C ASN A 362 -1.04 -12.53 -16.18
N HIS A 363 -0.74 -11.74 -15.16
CA HIS A 363 -0.69 -12.20 -13.76
C HIS A 363 -1.88 -11.76 -12.91
N LYS A 364 -2.84 -11.04 -13.46
CA LYS A 364 -4.04 -10.65 -12.73
C LYS A 364 -5.05 -11.79 -12.68
N SER A 365 -5.85 -11.82 -11.61
CA SER A 365 -6.94 -12.78 -11.46
C SER A 365 -7.90 -12.73 -12.64
N ALA A 366 -8.35 -13.90 -13.06
CA ALA A 366 -9.25 -14.04 -14.20
C ALA A 366 -10.70 -13.65 -13.91
N GLY A 367 -11.08 -13.59 -12.60
CA GLY A 367 -12.47 -13.39 -12.20
C GLY A 367 -13.37 -14.61 -12.45
N PRO A 368 -14.70 -14.45 -12.44
CA PRO A 368 -15.64 -15.50 -12.82
C PRO A 368 -15.34 -16.04 -14.23
N GLY A 369 -15.58 -17.34 -14.44
CA GLY A 369 -15.24 -18.06 -15.67
C GLY A 369 -13.78 -18.53 -15.74
N TYR A 370 -12.89 -18.02 -14.87
CA TYR A 370 -11.49 -18.47 -14.76
C TYR A 370 -10.68 -18.49 -16.06
N ILE A 371 -10.97 -17.58 -17.02
CA ILE A 371 -10.21 -17.44 -18.28
C ILE A 371 -9.04 -16.46 -18.05
N PRO A 372 -7.78 -16.95 -17.99
CA PRO A 372 -6.63 -16.10 -17.75
C PRO A 372 -6.28 -15.23 -18.96
N ALA A 373 -5.66 -14.08 -18.73
CA ALA A 373 -5.23 -13.19 -19.81
C ALA A 373 -4.21 -13.84 -20.76
N TRP A 374 -3.31 -14.71 -20.25
CA TRP A 374 -2.34 -15.44 -21.08
C TRP A 374 -3.03 -16.38 -22.07
N CYS A 375 -4.19 -16.95 -21.71
CA CYS A 375 -4.98 -17.82 -22.58
C CYS A 375 -5.52 -17.02 -23.78
N ILE A 376 -6.20 -15.89 -23.50
CA ILE A 376 -6.72 -14.99 -24.56
C ILE A 376 -5.61 -14.49 -25.49
N LYS A 377 -4.45 -14.13 -24.93
CA LYS A 377 -3.29 -13.70 -25.73
C LYS A 377 -2.75 -14.80 -26.64
N SER A 378 -2.74 -16.06 -26.17
CA SER A 378 -2.20 -17.15 -26.96
C SER A 378 -3.07 -17.49 -28.17
N CYS A 379 -4.39 -17.33 -28.07
CA CYS A 379 -5.35 -17.64 -29.13
C CYS A 379 -5.91 -16.39 -29.84
N LYS A 380 -5.34 -15.20 -29.61
CA LYS A 380 -5.90 -13.94 -30.13
C LYS A 380 -6.14 -13.93 -31.64
N MET A 381 -5.27 -14.60 -32.42
CA MET A 381 -5.40 -14.67 -33.87
C MET A 381 -6.61 -15.52 -34.30
N SER A 382 -6.83 -16.64 -33.62
CA SER A 382 -7.91 -17.57 -33.92
C SER A 382 -9.28 -17.06 -33.49
N ILE A 383 -9.36 -16.38 -32.32
CA ILE A 383 -10.63 -15.85 -31.78
C ILE A 383 -10.94 -14.42 -32.24
N GLY A 384 -9.94 -13.70 -32.77
CA GLY A 384 -10.03 -12.24 -32.98
C GLY A 384 -11.19 -11.82 -33.87
N THR A 385 -11.48 -12.54 -34.95
CA THR A 385 -12.60 -12.26 -35.87
C THR A 385 -13.95 -12.45 -35.16
N HIS A 386 -14.11 -13.58 -34.46
CA HIS A 386 -15.35 -13.91 -33.75
C HIS A 386 -15.58 -12.98 -32.56
N LEU A 387 -14.54 -12.68 -31.77
CA LEU A 387 -14.65 -11.77 -30.62
C LEU A 387 -14.93 -10.31 -31.08
N GLN A 388 -14.30 -9.85 -32.17
CA GLN A 388 -14.59 -8.54 -32.75
C GLN A 388 -16.05 -8.47 -33.22
N PHE A 389 -16.53 -9.47 -33.92
CA PHE A 389 -17.92 -9.54 -34.39
C PHE A 389 -18.89 -9.44 -33.20
N VAL A 390 -18.75 -10.30 -32.22
CA VAL A 390 -19.62 -10.32 -31.04
C VAL A 390 -19.59 -8.99 -30.28
N ILE A 391 -18.42 -8.38 -30.09
CA ILE A 391 -18.31 -7.07 -29.44
C ILE A 391 -19.01 -5.99 -30.28
N ASN A 392 -18.89 -6.01 -31.59
CA ASN A 392 -19.53 -5.04 -32.47
C ASN A 392 -21.06 -5.21 -32.46
N GLU A 393 -21.58 -6.44 -32.44
CA GLU A 393 -23.00 -6.70 -32.26
C GLU A 393 -23.50 -6.20 -30.88
N CYS A 394 -22.70 -6.38 -29.81
CA CYS A 394 -23.01 -5.81 -28.50
C CYS A 394 -23.09 -4.27 -28.54
N ILE A 395 -22.20 -3.62 -29.29
CA ILE A 395 -22.21 -2.16 -29.46
C ILE A 395 -23.42 -1.71 -30.28
N LEU A 396 -23.72 -2.38 -31.39
CA LEU A 396 -24.88 -2.05 -32.24
C LEU A 396 -26.23 -2.23 -31.53
N GLN A 397 -26.35 -3.24 -30.67
CA GLN A 397 -27.55 -3.52 -29.91
C GLN A 397 -27.60 -2.81 -28.54
N ASN A 398 -26.59 -2.03 -28.20
CA ASN A 398 -26.46 -1.29 -26.93
C ASN A 398 -26.49 -2.24 -25.67
N ILE A 399 -25.95 -3.44 -25.79
CA ILE A 399 -25.97 -4.47 -24.75
C ILE A 399 -24.55 -4.72 -24.21
N PHE A 400 -24.38 -4.55 -22.89
CA PHE A 400 -23.21 -5.08 -22.19
C PHE A 400 -23.53 -6.50 -21.68
N PRO A 401 -22.82 -7.56 -22.12
CA PRO A 401 -23.22 -8.94 -21.85
C PRO A 401 -23.29 -9.30 -20.37
N ASP A 402 -24.35 -10.01 -19.97
CA ASP A 402 -24.62 -10.39 -18.57
C ASP A 402 -23.52 -11.29 -17.97
N ALA A 403 -22.93 -12.15 -18.79
CA ALA A 403 -21.79 -12.96 -18.39
C ALA A 403 -20.60 -12.13 -17.90
N LEU A 404 -20.48 -10.87 -18.35
CA LEU A 404 -19.41 -9.94 -17.98
C LEU A 404 -19.73 -9.08 -16.74
N LYS A 405 -20.98 -9.09 -16.27
CA LYS A 405 -21.46 -8.28 -15.13
C LYS A 405 -21.21 -8.94 -13.78
N LYS A 406 -20.83 -10.23 -13.74
CA LYS A 406 -20.50 -10.96 -12.51
C LYS A 406 -19.13 -10.59 -11.97
N ALA A 407 -18.99 -10.45 -10.65
CA ALA A 407 -17.71 -10.16 -10.02
C ALA A 407 -17.47 -10.94 -8.74
N TYR A 408 -16.25 -11.43 -8.54
CA TYR A 408 -15.80 -11.88 -7.21
C TYR A 408 -15.29 -10.69 -6.42
N ILE A 409 -15.76 -10.56 -5.17
CA ILE A 409 -15.33 -9.52 -4.24
C ILE A 409 -14.27 -10.08 -3.30
N THR A 410 -13.14 -9.42 -3.22
CA THR A 410 -12.09 -9.72 -2.24
C THR A 410 -12.15 -8.65 -1.14
N PRO A 411 -12.50 -9.01 0.10
CA PRO A 411 -12.50 -8.08 1.22
C PRO A 411 -11.07 -7.74 1.62
N ILE A 412 -10.73 -6.44 1.67
CA ILE A 412 -9.43 -5.95 2.11
C ILE A 412 -9.62 -5.08 3.35
N TYR A 413 -9.06 -5.52 4.48
CA TYR A 413 -9.08 -4.76 5.72
C TYR A 413 -8.40 -3.40 5.56
N LYS A 414 -9.03 -2.33 6.05
CA LYS A 414 -8.55 -0.94 5.97
C LYS A 414 -8.02 -0.42 7.30
N LYS A 415 -8.86 -0.38 8.30
CA LYS A 415 -8.58 0.11 9.66
C LYS A 415 -9.83 -0.07 10.55
N GLY A 416 -9.68 0.11 11.86
CA GLY A 416 -10.77 -0.01 12.83
C GLY A 416 -10.83 -1.38 13.47
N ASP A 417 -11.99 -1.80 13.96
CA ASP A 417 -12.20 -3.15 14.49
C ASP A 417 -12.26 -4.15 13.32
N PRO A 418 -11.39 -5.19 13.27
CA PRO A 418 -11.44 -6.22 12.24
C PRO A 418 -12.73 -7.06 12.24
N LEU A 419 -13.51 -7.00 13.31
CA LEU A 419 -14.79 -7.69 13.40
C LEU A 419 -15.91 -6.98 12.63
N GLU A 420 -15.75 -5.71 12.30
CA GLU A 420 -16.76 -4.94 11.59
C GLU A 420 -16.60 -5.06 10.06
N ALA A 421 -17.67 -5.51 9.37
CA ALA A 421 -17.69 -5.68 7.92
C ALA A 421 -17.42 -4.36 7.17
N GLU A 422 -17.86 -3.23 7.70
CA GLU A 422 -17.68 -1.89 7.12
C GLU A 422 -16.23 -1.43 7.07
N ASN A 423 -15.35 -2.03 7.89
CA ASN A 423 -13.92 -1.75 7.92
C ASN A 423 -13.14 -2.44 6.81
N TYR A 424 -13.81 -3.20 5.96
CA TYR A 424 -13.25 -3.85 4.77
C TYR A 424 -13.64 -3.10 3.49
N ARG A 425 -12.71 -3.08 2.53
CA ARG A 425 -12.97 -2.57 1.18
C ARG A 425 -13.35 -3.71 0.25
N PRO A 426 -14.46 -3.64 -0.49
CA PRO A 426 -14.81 -4.63 -1.51
C PRO A 426 -14.03 -4.37 -2.80
N ILE A 427 -13.03 -5.18 -3.08
CA ILE A 427 -12.31 -5.10 -4.36
C ILE A 427 -12.91 -6.10 -5.34
N SER A 428 -13.50 -5.58 -6.41
CA SER A 428 -14.16 -6.39 -7.45
C SER A 428 -13.16 -6.95 -8.45
N VAL A 429 -13.24 -8.24 -8.68
CA VAL A 429 -12.47 -8.96 -9.69
C VAL A 429 -13.42 -9.41 -10.79
N THR A 430 -13.49 -8.65 -11.87
CA THR A 430 -14.32 -8.92 -13.05
C THR A 430 -13.66 -9.91 -14.01
N PRO A 431 -14.40 -10.57 -14.92
CA PRO A 431 -13.87 -11.45 -15.97
C PRO A 431 -12.81 -10.76 -16.83
N THR A 432 -11.87 -11.53 -17.37
CA THR A 432 -10.84 -10.97 -18.27
C THR A 432 -11.45 -10.34 -19.53
N LEU A 433 -12.48 -10.96 -20.10
CA LEU A 433 -13.20 -10.43 -21.27
C LEU A 433 -13.96 -9.13 -20.95
N SER A 434 -14.50 -8.96 -19.73
CA SER A 434 -15.06 -7.68 -19.26
C SER A 434 -14.04 -6.57 -19.37
N LYS A 435 -12.81 -6.82 -18.89
CA LYS A 435 -11.72 -5.82 -18.93
C LYS A 435 -11.31 -5.45 -20.37
N ILE A 436 -11.45 -6.34 -21.32
CA ILE A 436 -11.22 -6.07 -22.75
C ILE A 436 -12.31 -5.14 -23.27
N PHE A 437 -13.56 -5.52 -23.10
CA PHE A 437 -14.70 -4.75 -23.60
C PHE A 437 -14.76 -3.35 -22.95
N GLU A 438 -14.63 -3.28 -21.63
CA GLU A 438 -14.56 -2.00 -20.90
C GLU A 438 -13.44 -1.08 -21.40
N ARG A 439 -12.27 -1.61 -21.80
CA ARG A 439 -11.17 -0.79 -22.33
C ARG A 439 -11.46 -0.24 -23.71
N LEU A 440 -12.12 -1.02 -24.55
CA LEU A 440 -12.54 -0.56 -25.89
C LEU A 440 -13.55 0.57 -25.80
N ILE A 441 -14.55 0.43 -24.91
CA ILE A 441 -15.52 1.48 -24.60
C ILE A 441 -14.84 2.69 -23.99
N LEU A 442 -13.96 2.50 -22.99
CA LEU A 442 -13.24 3.58 -22.32
C LEU A 442 -12.40 4.42 -23.30
N GLN A 443 -11.78 3.80 -24.31
CA GLN A 443 -11.00 4.51 -25.31
C GLN A 443 -11.88 5.51 -26.08
N GLN A 444 -13.04 5.09 -26.57
CA GLN A 444 -13.96 5.93 -27.32
C GLN A 444 -14.57 7.03 -26.42
N MET A 445 -14.99 6.70 -25.20
CA MET A 445 -15.45 7.70 -24.23
C MET A 445 -14.39 8.76 -23.95
N MET A 446 -13.13 8.33 -23.74
CA MET A 446 -12.02 9.27 -23.49
C MET A 446 -11.70 10.16 -24.69
N GLU A 447 -11.84 9.67 -25.92
CA GLU A 447 -11.71 10.48 -27.15
C GLU A 447 -12.75 11.62 -27.15
N HIS A 448 -14.03 11.28 -26.86
CA HIS A 448 -15.12 12.27 -26.76
C HIS A 448 -14.88 13.27 -25.63
N VAL A 449 -14.57 12.77 -24.45
CA VAL A 449 -14.36 13.58 -23.24
C VAL A 449 -13.18 14.55 -23.38
N ILE A 450 -12.10 14.13 -24.02
CA ILE A 450 -10.93 14.98 -24.26
C ILE A 450 -11.20 15.99 -25.37
N LYS A 451 -11.81 15.55 -26.50
CA LYS A 451 -12.10 16.41 -27.65
C LYS A 451 -13.02 17.57 -27.27
N ASN A 452 -13.98 17.31 -26.40
CA ASN A 452 -14.98 18.31 -25.99
C ASN A 452 -14.64 18.97 -24.63
N GLU A 453 -13.45 18.74 -24.05
CA GLU A 453 -13.00 19.31 -22.78
C GLU A 453 -14.00 19.13 -21.62
N ILE A 454 -14.71 18.00 -21.58
CA ILE A 454 -15.81 17.74 -20.64
C ILE A 454 -15.33 17.75 -19.19
N ILE A 455 -14.18 17.11 -18.91
CA ILE A 455 -13.67 17.02 -17.54
C ILE A 455 -13.18 18.37 -17.07
N ASN A 456 -13.67 18.82 -15.92
CA ASN A 456 -13.28 20.07 -15.29
C ASN A 456 -11.75 20.16 -15.15
N LYS A 457 -11.19 21.33 -15.44
CA LYS A 457 -9.75 21.62 -15.40
C LYS A 457 -9.13 21.34 -14.04
N HIS A 458 -9.89 21.52 -12.98
CA HIS A 458 -9.50 21.35 -11.59
C HIS A 458 -9.59 19.89 -11.10
N GLN A 459 -10.08 18.96 -11.92
CA GLN A 459 -9.99 17.53 -11.66
C GLN A 459 -8.65 16.97 -12.15
N PHE A 460 -7.88 16.34 -11.26
CA PHE A 460 -6.56 15.74 -11.53
C PHE A 460 -6.57 14.23 -11.47
N GLY A 461 -7.55 13.63 -10.78
CA GLY A 461 -7.66 12.19 -10.63
C GLY A 461 -7.95 11.49 -11.95
N PHE A 462 -7.35 10.30 -12.12
CA PHE A 462 -7.58 9.40 -13.26
C PHE A 462 -7.36 10.01 -14.66
N GLN A 463 -6.65 11.13 -14.76
CA GLN A 463 -6.32 11.78 -16.03
C GLN A 463 -4.88 11.52 -16.45
N LYS A 464 -4.68 11.23 -17.77
CA LYS A 464 -3.35 11.03 -18.33
C LYS A 464 -2.51 12.32 -18.22
N GLY A 465 -1.30 12.19 -17.71
CA GLY A 465 -0.36 13.30 -17.59
C GLY A 465 -0.56 14.20 -16.36
N LYS A 466 -1.58 13.98 -15.56
CA LYS A 466 -1.77 14.62 -14.25
C LYS A 466 -1.33 13.68 -13.11
N SER A 467 -0.89 14.22 -11.99
CA SER A 467 -0.43 13.47 -10.82
C SER A 467 -0.82 14.12 -9.50
N SER A 468 -0.82 13.36 -8.41
CA SER A 468 -1.04 13.88 -7.06
C SER A 468 -0.06 15.01 -6.69
N ASN A 469 1.19 14.93 -7.16
CA ASN A 469 2.17 15.99 -6.94
C ASN A 469 1.79 17.28 -7.68
N ASP A 470 1.18 17.22 -8.86
CA ASP A 470 0.69 18.42 -9.57
C ASP A 470 -0.37 19.14 -8.75
N THR A 471 -1.34 18.38 -8.20
CA THR A 471 -2.40 18.94 -7.36
C THR A 471 -1.85 19.63 -6.11
N VAL A 472 -0.90 18.99 -5.41
CA VAL A 472 -0.30 19.57 -4.20
C VAL A 472 0.57 20.79 -4.54
N ILE A 473 1.32 20.79 -5.66
CA ILE A 473 2.08 21.98 -6.11
C ILE A 473 1.12 23.15 -6.35
N ILE A 474 0.04 22.93 -7.11
CA ILE A 474 -0.93 23.99 -7.43
C ILE A 474 -1.59 24.51 -6.15
N LEU A 475 -1.98 23.62 -5.23
CA LEU A 475 -2.53 23.97 -3.93
C LEU A 475 -1.56 24.90 -3.15
N THR A 476 -0.31 24.47 -2.99
CA THR A 476 0.68 25.22 -2.21
C THR A 476 1.07 26.54 -2.87
N GLU A 477 1.17 26.59 -4.20
CA GLU A 477 1.44 27.81 -4.94
C GLU A 477 0.30 28.83 -4.82
N LYS A 478 -0.97 28.36 -4.86
CA LYS A 478 -2.12 29.25 -4.68
C LYS A 478 -2.17 29.81 -3.26
N ILE A 479 -1.95 28.96 -2.25
CA ILE A 479 -1.86 29.41 -0.84
C ILE A 479 -0.73 30.45 -0.70
N THR A 480 0.46 30.16 -1.24
CA THR A 480 1.59 31.09 -1.17
C THR A 480 1.26 32.45 -1.81
N GLU A 481 0.58 32.42 -2.96
CA GLU A 481 0.16 33.65 -3.65
C GLU A 481 -0.77 34.53 -2.81
N LEU A 482 -1.76 33.91 -2.18
CA LEU A 482 -2.74 34.63 -1.37
C LEU A 482 -2.11 35.20 -0.09
N LEU A 483 -1.18 34.42 0.53
CA LEU A 483 -0.42 34.89 1.68
C LEU A 483 0.53 36.06 1.34
N GLU A 484 1.10 36.10 0.11
CA GLU A 484 1.89 37.23 -0.36
C GLU A 484 1.05 38.49 -0.57
N LYS A 485 -0.26 38.34 -0.83
CA LYS A 485 -1.22 39.44 -0.92
C LYS A 485 -1.72 39.93 0.46
N GLY A 486 -1.19 39.31 1.55
CA GLY A 486 -1.59 39.64 2.92
C GLY A 486 -2.91 39.04 3.36
N GLU A 487 -3.42 38.05 2.62
CA GLU A 487 -4.66 37.35 2.95
C GLU A 487 -4.44 36.16 3.91
N THR A 488 -5.41 35.90 4.76
CA THR A 488 -5.50 34.64 5.51
C THR A 488 -6.17 33.59 4.64
N VAL A 489 -5.61 32.40 4.61
CA VAL A 489 -6.06 31.31 3.72
C VAL A 489 -6.50 30.12 4.56
N MET A 490 -7.69 29.61 4.29
CA MET A 490 -8.21 28.37 4.86
C MET A 490 -8.27 27.30 3.77
N SER A 491 -7.68 26.15 4.02
CA SER A 491 -7.87 24.98 3.17
C SER A 491 -8.68 23.92 3.87
N ILE A 492 -9.78 23.51 3.24
CA ILE A 492 -10.70 22.47 3.67
C ILE A 492 -10.45 21.23 2.83
N PHE A 493 -10.11 20.11 3.46
CA PHE A 493 -9.90 18.83 2.80
C PHE A 493 -11.08 17.91 3.07
N LEU A 494 -11.85 17.61 2.02
CA LEU A 494 -13.05 16.79 2.10
C LEU A 494 -12.72 15.33 1.79
N ASP A 495 -13.29 14.39 2.56
CA ASP A 495 -13.23 12.94 2.29
C ASP A 495 -14.65 12.42 2.05
N LEU A 496 -14.89 11.82 0.89
CA LEU A 496 -16.19 11.21 0.58
C LEU A 496 -16.28 9.82 1.19
N ALA A 497 -17.43 9.52 1.79
CA ALA A 497 -17.70 8.18 2.30
C ALA A 497 -18.07 7.26 1.13
N LYS A 498 -17.25 6.17 0.94
CA LYS A 498 -17.60 5.09 0.01
C LYS A 498 -17.90 5.53 -1.44
N ALA A 499 -17.20 6.56 -1.93
CA ALA A 499 -17.45 7.31 -3.17
C ALA A 499 -17.87 6.47 -4.40
N PHE A 500 -17.13 5.40 -4.74
CA PHE A 500 -17.48 4.53 -5.88
C PHE A 500 -18.77 3.74 -5.68
N ASN A 501 -19.11 3.42 -4.45
CA ASN A 501 -20.31 2.66 -4.13
C ASN A 501 -21.57 3.53 -4.03
N SER A 502 -21.43 4.87 -3.94
CA SER A 502 -22.55 5.79 -3.76
C SER A 502 -23.08 6.41 -5.06
N ILE A 503 -22.58 5.99 -6.22
CA ILE A 503 -23.02 6.54 -7.51
C ILE A 503 -24.44 6.06 -7.80
N SER A 504 -25.39 7.01 -7.93
CA SER A 504 -26.73 6.73 -8.44
C SER A 504 -26.68 6.56 -9.95
N HIS A 505 -27.18 5.42 -10.45
CA HIS A 505 -27.20 5.13 -11.89
C HIS A 505 -28.10 6.09 -12.66
N GLU A 506 -29.24 6.48 -12.09
CA GLU A 506 -30.18 7.44 -12.69
C GLU A 506 -29.56 8.82 -12.84
N LEU A 507 -28.94 9.34 -11.76
CA LEU A 507 -28.26 10.62 -11.79
C LEU A 507 -27.06 10.64 -12.76
N PHE A 508 -26.32 9.52 -12.80
CA PHE A 508 -25.22 9.39 -13.77
C PHE A 508 -25.73 9.50 -15.20
N VAL A 509 -26.82 8.84 -15.54
CA VAL A 509 -27.44 8.92 -16.86
C VAL A 509 -27.87 10.35 -17.20
N LEU A 510 -28.53 11.04 -16.29
CA LEU A 510 -28.91 12.45 -16.49
C LEU A 510 -27.71 13.33 -16.76
N LYS A 511 -26.61 13.15 -16.01
CA LYS A 511 -25.38 13.96 -16.20
C LYS A 511 -24.70 13.68 -17.54
N ILE A 512 -24.55 12.42 -17.95
CA ILE A 512 -23.90 12.09 -19.22
C ILE A 512 -24.71 12.55 -20.44
N THR A 513 -26.05 12.60 -20.33
CA THR A 513 -26.90 13.23 -21.34
C THR A 513 -26.52 14.68 -21.55
N LYS A 514 -26.29 15.44 -20.46
CA LYS A 514 -25.80 16.82 -20.53
C LYS A 514 -24.37 16.94 -21.09
N TYR A 515 -23.56 15.90 -20.97
CA TYR A 515 -22.21 15.84 -21.53
C TYR A 515 -22.18 15.40 -23.01
N GLY A 516 -23.32 15.34 -23.67
CA GLY A 516 -23.44 15.06 -25.10
C GLY A 516 -23.34 13.57 -25.47
N PHE A 517 -23.63 12.67 -24.53
CA PHE A 517 -23.77 11.26 -24.86
C PHE A 517 -25.14 11.03 -25.53
N GLY A 518 -25.15 10.44 -26.71
CA GLY A 518 -26.36 10.11 -27.45
C GLY A 518 -27.11 8.93 -26.86
N LYS A 519 -28.37 8.74 -27.26
CA LYS A 519 -29.29 7.74 -26.72
C LYS A 519 -28.70 6.33 -26.69
N ASP A 520 -28.07 5.91 -27.78
CA ASP A 520 -27.48 4.56 -27.88
C ASP A 520 -26.33 4.35 -26.90
N SER A 521 -25.48 5.37 -26.75
CA SER A 521 -24.37 5.32 -25.78
C SER A 521 -24.87 5.29 -24.35
N ILE A 522 -25.95 5.99 -24.06
CA ILE A 522 -26.60 6.00 -22.75
C ILE A 522 -27.16 4.61 -22.45
N GLU A 523 -27.87 3.98 -23.40
CA GLU A 523 -28.41 2.63 -23.21
C GLU A 523 -27.32 1.57 -23.00
N MET A 524 -26.19 1.66 -23.72
CA MET A 524 -25.02 0.80 -23.48
C MET A 524 -24.47 0.99 -22.05
N LEU A 525 -24.35 2.23 -21.56
CA LEU A 525 -23.86 2.50 -20.21
C LEU A 525 -24.87 2.10 -19.13
N LYS A 526 -26.16 2.24 -19.35
CA LYS A 526 -27.21 1.69 -18.49
C LYS A 526 -27.09 0.17 -18.42
N SER A 527 -26.93 -0.49 -19.57
CA SER A 527 -26.72 -1.95 -19.63
C SER A 527 -25.47 -2.38 -18.87
N PHE A 528 -24.37 -1.60 -18.95
CA PHE A 528 -23.16 -1.87 -18.16
C PHE A 528 -23.41 -1.77 -16.65
N LEU A 529 -24.22 -0.84 -16.18
CA LEU A 529 -24.47 -0.59 -14.77
C LEU A 529 -25.53 -1.54 -14.17
N SER A 530 -26.51 -1.96 -14.94
CA SER A 530 -27.67 -2.76 -14.49
C SER A 530 -27.38 -4.26 -14.36
N ASN A 531 -28.19 -4.96 -13.57
CA ASN A 531 -28.20 -6.42 -13.39
C ASN A 531 -26.84 -7.00 -12.99
N ARG A 532 -26.06 -6.24 -12.23
CA ARG A 532 -24.75 -6.71 -11.78
C ARG A 532 -24.87 -7.63 -10.59
N LYS A 533 -24.07 -8.71 -10.58
CA LYS A 533 -24.04 -9.69 -9.49
C LYS A 533 -22.65 -9.79 -8.88
N GLN A 534 -22.63 -9.83 -7.56
CA GLN A 534 -21.39 -9.99 -6.81
C GLN A 534 -21.43 -11.19 -5.87
N CYS A 535 -20.25 -11.75 -5.59
CA CYS A 535 -20.06 -12.86 -4.68
C CYS A 535 -18.74 -12.67 -3.92
N VAL A 536 -18.78 -12.68 -2.59
CA VAL A 536 -17.58 -12.50 -1.76
C VAL A 536 -16.79 -13.79 -1.68
N LYS A 537 -15.49 -13.68 -1.90
CA LYS A 537 -14.53 -14.77 -1.73
C LYS A 537 -13.74 -14.58 -0.44
N ASN A 538 -13.94 -15.45 0.55
CA ASN A 538 -13.16 -15.52 1.77
C ASN A 538 -12.33 -16.83 1.80
N GLY A 539 -11.04 -16.74 1.52
CA GLY A 539 -10.19 -17.91 1.32
C GLY A 539 -10.65 -18.76 0.13
N THR A 540 -11.13 -19.96 0.41
CA THR A 540 -11.71 -20.89 -0.58
C THR A 540 -13.21 -20.85 -0.65
N THR A 541 -13.88 -20.23 0.32
CA THR A 541 -15.34 -20.19 0.45
C THR A 541 -15.91 -18.99 -0.29
N TYR A 542 -17.03 -19.19 -0.94
CA TYR A 542 -17.78 -18.18 -1.68
C TYR A 542 -19.14 -17.93 -1.00
N SER A 543 -19.55 -16.66 -0.95
CA SER A 543 -20.92 -16.29 -0.56
C SER A 543 -21.92 -16.74 -1.62
N ASP A 544 -23.18 -16.48 -1.38
CA ASP A 544 -24.20 -16.51 -2.40
C ASP A 544 -24.06 -15.31 -3.34
N TRP A 545 -24.64 -15.38 -4.55
CA TRP A 545 -24.67 -14.29 -5.49
C TRP A 545 -25.75 -13.27 -5.09
N THR A 546 -25.37 -12.00 -4.97
CA THR A 546 -26.26 -10.89 -4.64
C THR A 546 -26.25 -9.84 -5.75
N GLU A 547 -27.38 -9.29 -6.10
CA GLU A 547 -27.47 -8.19 -7.06
C GLU A 547 -27.10 -6.86 -6.43
N THR A 548 -26.55 -5.96 -7.28
CA THR A 548 -26.18 -4.59 -6.90
C THR A 548 -26.75 -3.62 -7.91
N ASN A 549 -27.60 -2.68 -7.44
CA ASN A 549 -28.35 -1.74 -8.29
C ASN A 549 -27.84 -0.29 -8.14
N HIS A 550 -26.71 -0.09 -7.47
CA HIS A 550 -26.08 1.22 -7.27
C HIS A 550 -24.57 1.09 -7.25
N GLY A 551 -23.90 2.23 -7.38
CA GLY A 551 -22.46 2.29 -7.40
C GLY A 551 -21.83 1.69 -8.65
N VAL A 552 -20.50 1.79 -8.69
CA VAL A 552 -19.67 1.16 -9.73
C VAL A 552 -18.68 0.23 -9.06
N PRO A 553 -18.54 -1.03 -9.51
CA PRO A 553 -17.68 -1.99 -8.83
C PRO A 553 -16.23 -1.48 -8.77
N GLN A 554 -15.67 -1.41 -7.56
CA GLN A 554 -14.32 -0.94 -7.32
C GLN A 554 -13.29 -1.93 -7.90
N GLY A 555 -12.71 -1.61 -9.05
CA GLY A 555 -11.78 -2.47 -9.78
C GLY A 555 -12.13 -2.69 -11.25
N THR A 556 -13.26 -2.20 -11.73
CA THR A 556 -13.61 -2.13 -13.16
C THR A 556 -12.73 -1.11 -13.88
N VAL A 557 -12.67 -1.21 -15.19
CA VAL A 557 -11.87 -0.30 -16.03
C VAL A 557 -12.60 1.03 -16.27
N LEU A 558 -13.93 0.99 -16.40
CA LEU A 558 -14.77 2.17 -16.60
C LEU A 558 -15.05 2.94 -15.31
N GLY A 559 -15.02 2.28 -14.14
CA GLY A 559 -15.38 2.88 -12.86
C GLY A 559 -14.73 4.25 -12.56
N PRO A 560 -13.43 4.42 -12.74
CA PRO A 560 -12.77 5.71 -12.54
C PRO A 560 -13.32 6.84 -13.41
N LEU A 561 -13.62 6.59 -14.70
CA LEU A 561 -14.19 7.61 -15.59
C LEU A 561 -15.64 7.94 -15.19
N VAL A 562 -16.44 6.92 -14.89
CA VAL A 562 -17.81 7.10 -14.41
C VAL A 562 -17.83 8.00 -13.17
N PHE A 563 -16.95 7.74 -12.22
CA PHE A 563 -16.87 8.53 -10.97
C PHE A 563 -16.48 10.00 -11.25
N ILE A 564 -15.42 10.26 -12.03
CA ILE A 564 -15.01 11.65 -12.28
C ILE A 564 -16.03 12.43 -13.12
N LEU A 565 -16.78 11.78 -14.01
CA LEU A 565 -17.90 12.40 -14.72
C LEU A 565 -19.06 12.69 -13.78
N TYR A 566 -19.31 11.81 -12.80
CA TYR A 566 -20.39 11.98 -11.84
C TYR A 566 -20.17 13.21 -10.93
N VAL A 567 -18.95 13.47 -10.51
CA VAL A 567 -18.59 14.62 -9.62
C VAL A 567 -18.03 15.81 -10.37
N ASN A 568 -18.15 15.84 -11.69
CA ASN A 568 -17.49 16.83 -12.54
C ASN A 568 -17.99 18.27 -12.34
N ASP A 569 -19.27 18.42 -12.00
CA ASP A 569 -19.99 19.69 -11.79
C ASP A 569 -19.80 20.29 -10.38
N PHE A 570 -19.10 19.60 -9.48
CA PHE A 570 -18.89 20.08 -8.11
C PHE A 570 -18.24 21.47 -8.05
N ARG A 571 -17.23 21.71 -8.89
CA ARG A 571 -16.55 23.01 -8.92
C ARG A 571 -17.48 24.18 -9.30
N GLU A 572 -18.40 23.95 -10.20
CA GLU A 572 -19.34 24.99 -10.67
C GLU A 572 -20.33 25.41 -9.59
N LYS A 573 -20.75 24.42 -8.77
CA LYS A 573 -21.63 24.67 -7.64
C LYS A 573 -20.98 25.59 -6.60
N MET A 574 -19.65 25.63 -6.50
CA MET A 574 -18.92 26.45 -5.53
C MET A 574 -18.79 27.91 -5.95
N GLY A 575 -19.06 28.26 -7.22
CA GLY A 575 -18.87 29.61 -7.74
C GLY A 575 -17.39 29.96 -8.01
N ASP A 576 -17.17 31.10 -8.71
CA ASP A 576 -15.85 31.47 -9.21
C ASP A 576 -14.87 31.98 -8.15
N GLU A 577 -15.39 32.51 -7.04
CA GLU A 577 -14.56 33.03 -5.94
C GLU A 577 -13.88 31.95 -5.09
N ILE A 578 -14.36 30.71 -5.18
CA ILE A 578 -13.86 29.59 -4.38
C ILE A 578 -13.02 28.68 -5.25
N GLU A 579 -11.76 28.48 -4.88
CA GLU A 579 -10.87 27.59 -5.60
C GLU A 579 -11.06 26.14 -5.12
N VAL A 580 -11.36 25.25 -6.04
CA VAL A 580 -11.55 23.82 -5.78
C VAL A 580 -10.53 23.03 -6.58
N LEU A 581 -9.82 22.10 -5.92
CA LEU A 581 -8.92 21.15 -6.56
C LEU A 581 -9.38 19.72 -6.20
N GLN A 582 -9.63 18.91 -7.21
CA GLN A 582 -10.11 17.54 -7.06
C GLN A 582 -9.06 16.52 -7.53
N PHE A 583 -8.86 15.49 -6.77
CA PHE A 583 -8.12 14.31 -7.17
C PHE A 583 -8.98 13.05 -6.93
N ALA A 584 -9.86 12.76 -7.87
CA ALA A 584 -10.94 11.79 -7.71
C ALA A 584 -11.88 12.18 -6.55
N ASP A 585 -11.93 11.35 -5.50
CA ASP A 585 -12.71 11.57 -4.29
C ASP A 585 -12.06 12.55 -3.29
N ASP A 586 -10.73 12.69 -3.33
CA ASP A 586 -10.01 13.64 -2.49
C ASP A 586 -10.18 15.08 -3.05
N THR A 587 -10.91 15.92 -2.34
CA THR A 587 -11.19 17.31 -2.76
C THR A 587 -10.58 18.30 -1.76
N SER A 588 -9.91 19.34 -2.24
CA SER A 588 -9.47 20.47 -1.43
C SER A 588 -10.13 21.75 -1.91
N ILE A 589 -10.63 22.54 -0.96
CA ILE A 589 -11.27 23.84 -1.19
C ILE A 589 -10.44 24.90 -0.52
N ILE A 590 -10.20 26.02 -1.21
CA ILE A 590 -9.43 27.15 -0.71
C ILE A 590 -10.37 28.34 -0.54
N CYS A 591 -10.54 28.79 0.70
CA CYS A 591 -11.20 30.04 1.07
C CYS A 591 -10.13 31.05 1.50
N HIS A 592 -10.30 32.32 1.17
CA HIS A 592 -9.35 33.35 1.56
C HIS A 592 -10.02 34.68 1.83
N SER A 593 -9.46 35.46 2.73
CA SER A 593 -9.93 36.80 3.07
C SER A 593 -8.84 37.60 3.80
N LYS A 594 -8.99 38.92 3.84
CA LYS A 594 -8.14 39.78 4.66
C LYS A 594 -8.52 39.75 6.13
N THR A 595 -9.77 39.44 6.46
CA THR A 595 -10.28 39.37 7.85
C THR A 595 -10.72 37.94 8.20
N GLU A 596 -10.57 37.59 9.48
CA GLU A 596 -10.97 36.23 9.96
C GLU A 596 -12.50 36.07 9.96
N SER A 597 -13.28 37.15 10.24
CA SER A 597 -14.76 37.11 10.20
C SER A 597 -15.28 36.76 8.81
N ASN A 598 -14.80 37.44 7.78
CA ASN A 598 -15.19 37.15 6.40
C ASN A 598 -14.70 35.77 5.93
N LEU A 599 -13.58 35.28 6.46
CA LEU A 599 -13.09 33.95 6.18
C LEU A 599 -14.02 32.86 6.74
N LEU A 600 -14.53 33.06 7.97
CA LEU A 600 -15.52 32.19 8.58
C LEU A 600 -16.83 32.17 7.82
N SER A 601 -17.39 33.36 7.47
CA SER A 601 -18.61 33.44 6.65
C SER A 601 -18.47 32.73 5.30
N LYS A 602 -17.30 32.87 4.63
CA LYS A 602 -17.02 32.14 3.40
C LYS A 602 -16.96 30.61 3.64
N ALA A 603 -16.38 30.16 4.74
CA ALA A 603 -16.34 28.74 5.09
C ALA A 603 -17.74 28.17 5.32
N GLU A 604 -18.62 28.90 6.01
CA GLU A 604 -20.03 28.52 6.22
C GLU A 604 -20.78 28.36 4.88
N ILE A 605 -20.60 29.32 3.96
CA ILE A 605 -21.16 29.24 2.60
C ILE A 605 -20.66 27.98 1.90
N VAL A 606 -19.35 27.71 1.94
CA VAL A 606 -18.75 26.52 1.32
C VAL A 606 -19.32 25.25 1.89
N PHE A 607 -19.47 25.15 3.21
CA PHE A 607 -20.05 23.96 3.84
C PHE A 607 -21.52 23.79 3.41
N ARG A 608 -22.31 24.83 3.42
CA ARG A 608 -23.72 24.80 2.99
C ARG A 608 -23.83 24.35 1.53
N LEU A 609 -23.03 24.91 0.62
CA LEU A 609 -23.03 24.53 -0.80
C LEU A 609 -22.54 23.07 -0.98
N THR A 610 -21.57 22.65 -0.19
CA THR A 610 -21.07 21.27 -0.21
C THR A 610 -22.15 20.29 0.23
N ASP A 611 -22.85 20.55 1.35
CA ASP A 611 -23.94 19.71 1.81
C ASP A 611 -25.07 19.62 0.79
N GLN A 612 -25.49 20.77 0.26
CA GLN A 612 -26.51 20.82 -0.76
C GLN A 612 -26.12 19.97 -1.98
N TYR A 613 -24.87 20.10 -2.45
CA TYR A 613 -24.36 19.29 -3.55
C TYR A 613 -24.35 17.81 -3.21
N MET A 614 -23.91 17.45 -2.00
CA MET A 614 -23.84 16.03 -1.57
C MET A 614 -25.23 15.41 -1.53
N ARG A 615 -26.23 16.13 -0.96
CA ARG A 615 -27.63 15.65 -0.93
C ARG A 615 -28.21 15.48 -2.34
N GLN A 616 -28.07 16.49 -3.18
CA GLN A 616 -28.56 16.48 -4.58
C GLN A 616 -27.92 15.35 -5.40
N ASN A 617 -26.70 14.97 -5.08
CA ASN A 617 -25.98 13.89 -5.77
C ASN A 617 -25.96 12.57 -5.01
N GLN A 618 -26.78 12.40 -3.99
CA GLN A 618 -26.86 11.18 -3.18
C GLN A 618 -25.48 10.70 -2.67
N LEU A 619 -24.58 11.66 -2.38
CA LEU A 619 -23.25 11.40 -1.83
C LEU A 619 -23.25 11.68 -0.34
N THR A 620 -22.33 11.02 0.39
CA THR A 620 -22.18 11.23 1.82
C THR A 620 -20.79 11.76 2.13
N LEU A 621 -20.70 12.91 2.80
CA LEU A 621 -19.45 13.46 3.28
C LEU A 621 -19.01 12.74 4.56
N ASN A 622 -17.73 12.40 4.67
CA ASN A 622 -17.16 11.88 5.90
C ASN A 622 -16.69 13.04 6.78
N ARG A 623 -17.57 13.50 7.66
CA ARG A 623 -17.33 14.66 8.52
C ARG A 623 -16.13 14.47 9.45
N ASP A 624 -15.96 13.27 10.04
CA ASP A 624 -14.87 12.96 10.96
C ASP A 624 -13.48 13.01 10.30
N LYS A 625 -13.43 12.86 8.98
CA LYS A 625 -12.20 12.92 8.21
C LYS A 625 -12.01 14.22 7.45
N THR A 626 -12.98 15.10 7.49
CA THR A 626 -12.82 16.46 6.95
C THR A 626 -11.81 17.21 7.82
N GLU A 627 -10.74 17.70 7.21
CA GLU A 627 -9.64 18.37 7.89
C GLU A 627 -9.50 19.81 7.41
N ILE A 628 -9.18 20.73 8.33
CA ILE A 628 -9.04 22.15 8.04
C ILE A 628 -7.67 22.63 8.52
N ILE A 629 -6.99 23.42 7.67
CA ILE A 629 -5.78 24.18 8.02
C ILE A 629 -6.00 25.64 7.70
N ILE A 630 -5.53 26.51 8.60
CA ILE A 630 -5.44 27.96 8.36
C ILE A 630 -3.97 28.34 8.19
N PHE A 631 -3.69 29.05 7.11
CA PHE A 631 -2.39 29.64 6.79
C PHE A 631 -2.48 31.16 6.97
N LYS A 632 -1.55 31.72 7.75
CA LYS A 632 -1.52 33.15 8.08
C LYS A 632 -0.08 33.64 8.21
N ASN A 633 0.11 34.95 8.02
CA ASN A 633 1.44 35.58 8.13
C ASN A 633 1.98 35.64 9.55
N ASP A 634 1.10 35.87 10.50
CA ASP A 634 1.37 35.81 11.95
C ASP A 634 0.86 34.46 12.52
N ASN A 635 1.43 34.04 13.62
CA ASN A 635 1.05 32.76 14.24
C ASN A 635 -0.18 32.87 15.17
N ASN A 636 -0.80 34.04 15.25
CA ASN A 636 -1.91 34.31 16.16
C ASN A 636 -3.25 34.22 15.42
N SER A 637 -3.72 33.02 15.11
CA SER A 637 -5.11 32.82 14.73
C SER A 637 -5.93 32.49 15.99
N HIS A 638 -7.02 33.23 16.21
CA HIS A 638 -7.97 32.98 17.30
C HIS A 638 -8.97 31.87 16.94
N ILE A 639 -9.00 31.44 15.69
CA ILE A 639 -9.91 30.39 15.21
C ILE A 639 -9.32 29.02 15.56
N THR A 640 -9.92 28.31 16.50
CA THR A 640 -9.51 26.96 16.91
C THR A 640 -10.42 25.85 16.38
N GLU A 641 -11.66 26.19 16.07
CA GLU A 641 -12.68 25.27 15.57
C GLU A 641 -13.68 26.00 14.68
N ILE A 642 -14.34 25.28 13.81
CA ILE A 642 -15.45 25.77 12.98
C ILE A 642 -16.66 24.90 13.27
N LEU A 643 -17.81 25.55 13.45
CA LEU A 643 -19.09 24.87 13.58
C LEU A 643 -19.60 24.50 12.18
N TYR A 644 -19.92 23.24 12.00
CA TYR A 644 -20.53 22.71 10.79
C TYR A 644 -21.64 21.73 11.14
N ASP A 645 -22.89 22.12 10.87
CA ASP A 645 -24.10 21.32 11.15
C ASP A 645 -24.05 20.69 12.57
N SER A 646 -23.98 21.55 13.59
CA SER A 646 -23.84 21.18 15.02
C SER A 646 -22.58 20.39 15.42
N ASN A 647 -21.71 20.05 14.48
CA ASN A 647 -20.43 19.41 14.75
C ASN A 647 -19.28 20.41 14.74
N LYS A 648 -18.35 20.26 15.68
CA LYS A 648 -17.15 21.07 15.77
C LYS A 648 -16.01 20.44 15.01
N ILE A 649 -15.55 21.07 13.92
CA ILE A 649 -14.34 20.66 13.20
C ILE A 649 -13.16 21.45 13.76
N LYS A 650 -12.22 20.73 14.38
CA LYS A 650 -10.99 21.34 14.90
C LYS A 650 -10.03 21.71 13.79
N ILE A 651 -9.46 22.91 13.89
CA ILE A 651 -8.39 23.34 12.99
C ILE A 651 -7.10 22.60 13.37
N LYS A 652 -6.41 22.10 12.35
CA LYS A 652 -5.18 21.32 12.52
C LYS A 652 -3.97 22.13 12.08
N ASP A 653 -2.86 21.95 12.78
CA ASP A 653 -1.56 22.51 12.37
C ASP A 653 -0.95 21.77 11.17
N CYS A 654 -1.38 20.55 10.93
CA CYS A 654 -0.86 19.69 9.85
C CYS A 654 -1.90 18.68 9.40
N CYS A 655 -2.16 18.61 8.10
CA CYS A 655 -3.07 17.63 7.47
C CYS A 655 -2.37 16.77 6.43
N ARG A 656 -2.94 15.60 6.18
CA ARG A 656 -2.46 14.70 5.14
C ARG A 656 -3.29 14.80 3.87
N TYR A 657 -2.76 15.43 2.83
CA TYR A 657 -3.40 15.50 1.52
C TYR A 657 -2.58 14.76 0.45
N LEU A 658 -3.22 13.86 -0.30
CA LEU A 658 -2.62 13.03 -1.36
C LEU A 658 -1.27 12.37 -0.99
N GLY A 659 -1.13 12.00 0.28
CA GLY A 659 0.07 11.33 0.80
C GLY A 659 1.16 12.25 1.35
N ILE A 660 1.06 13.55 1.13
CA ILE A 660 1.95 14.60 1.66
C ILE A 660 1.35 15.17 2.95
N MET A 661 2.20 15.41 3.96
CA MET A 661 1.85 16.16 5.17
C MET A 661 2.08 17.64 4.89
N ILE A 662 1.01 18.43 4.93
CA ILE A 662 1.03 19.88 4.71
C ILE A 662 0.88 20.54 6.08
N ASP A 663 1.85 21.33 6.50
CA ASP A 663 1.81 22.09 7.74
C ASP A 663 1.48 23.58 7.47
N ARG A 664 0.91 24.26 8.47
CA ARG A 664 0.46 25.66 8.37
C ARG A 664 1.53 26.65 7.94
N ASN A 665 2.79 26.26 8.07
CA ASN A 665 3.92 27.09 7.68
C ASN A 665 4.52 26.69 6.31
N LEU A 666 4.01 25.67 5.63
CA LEU A 666 4.52 25.10 4.39
C LEU A 666 6.03 24.75 4.44
N GLN A 667 6.51 24.35 5.63
CA GLN A 667 7.91 23.94 5.86
C GLN A 667 8.14 22.43 5.69
N PHE A 668 7.06 21.65 5.63
CA PHE A 668 7.06 20.20 5.42
C PHE A 668 7.89 19.40 6.44
N HIS A 669 8.05 19.90 7.68
CA HIS A 669 8.77 19.20 8.74
C HIS A 669 8.10 17.89 9.13
N ALA A 670 6.78 17.86 9.21
CA ALA A 670 6.02 16.64 9.48
C ALA A 670 6.21 15.60 8.36
N GLN A 671 6.28 16.04 7.10
CA GLN A 671 6.57 15.18 5.95
C GLN A 671 7.98 14.60 6.03
N LEU A 672 8.97 15.41 6.40
CA LEU A 672 10.35 14.97 6.60
C LEU A 672 10.43 13.86 7.66
N ASN A 673 9.82 14.06 8.83
CA ASN A 673 9.82 13.09 9.92
C ASN A 673 9.17 11.76 9.50
N LYS A 674 8.00 11.82 8.86
CA LYS A 674 7.29 10.64 8.33
C LYS A 674 8.11 9.90 7.28
N MET A 675 8.76 10.63 6.37
CA MET A 675 9.63 10.06 5.34
C MET A 675 10.83 9.34 5.97
N LEU A 676 11.51 9.99 6.93
CA LEU A 676 12.69 9.42 7.61
C LEU A 676 12.31 8.14 8.38
N ALA A 677 11.16 8.11 9.07
CA ALA A 677 10.67 6.92 9.75
C ALA A 677 10.45 5.74 8.77
N LYS A 678 9.82 6.01 7.62
CA LYS A 678 9.63 4.98 6.58
C LYS A 678 10.94 4.51 5.97
N MET A 679 11.90 5.42 5.71
CA MET A 679 13.23 5.06 5.24
C MET A 679 13.94 4.17 6.25
N ALA A 680 13.90 4.50 7.54
CA ALA A 680 14.50 3.71 8.61
C ALA A 680 13.91 2.29 8.69
N THR A 681 12.59 2.16 8.62
CA THR A 681 11.90 0.85 8.60
C THR A 681 12.33 0.02 7.38
N ALA A 682 12.40 0.63 6.20
CA ALA A 682 12.86 -0.05 4.99
C ALA A 682 14.32 -0.50 5.08
N ILE A 683 15.20 0.31 5.67
CA ILE A 683 16.62 -0.05 5.89
C ILE A 683 16.73 -1.22 6.88
N ARG A 684 15.94 -1.21 7.97
CA ARG A 684 15.87 -2.35 8.90
C ARG A 684 15.46 -3.64 8.19
N SER A 685 14.47 -3.57 7.30
CA SER A 685 14.05 -4.73 6.51
C SER A 685 15.19 -5.28 5.65
N ILE A 686 15.99 -4.41 5.00
CA ILE A 686 17.17 -4.83 4.23
C ILE A 686 18.23 -5.43 5.17
N TYR A 687 18.42 -4.85 6.35
CA TYR A 687 19.38 -5.33 7.35
C TYR A 687 19.08 -6.78 7.77
N LEU A 688 17.82 -7.11 8.00
CA LEU A 688 17.40 -8.46 8.41
C LEU A 688 17.73 -9.53 7.36
N VAL A 689 17.58 -9.21 6.07
CA VAL A 689 17.81 -10.17 4.98
C VAL A 689 19.18 -10.03 4.32
N ARG A 690 20.07 -9.13 4.78
CA ARG A 690 21.32 -8.77 4.10
C ARG A 690 22.26 -9.93 3.80
N HIS A 691 22.25 -10.98 4.64
CA HIS A 691 23.08 -12.17 4.46
C HIS A 691 22.47 -13.19 3.48
N GLN A 692 21.17 -13.09 3.22
CA GLN A 692 20.40 -14.05 2.42
C GLN A 692 20.23 -13.64 0.95
N ILE A 693 20.61 -12.41 0.61
CA ILE A 693 20.49 -11.85 -0.75
C ILE A 693 21.79 -11.21 -1.21
N PRO A 694 22.12 -11.29 -2.52
CA PRO A 694 23.36 -10.73 -3.05
C PRO A 694 23.39 -9.19 -2.99
N LEU A 695 24.60 -8.59 -3.06
CA LEU A 695 24.78 -7.13 -3.03
C LEU A 695 23.91 -6.40 -4.06
N LYS A 696 23.90 -6.87 -5.30
CA LYS A 696 23.11 -6.29 -6.38
C LYS A 696 21.62 -6.19 -6.02
N ALA A 697 21.08 -7.21 -5.38
CA ALA A 697 19.69 -7.22 -4.92
C ALA A 697 19.48 -6.22 -3.77
N ARG A 698 20.41 -6.12 -2.80
CA ARG A 698 20.31 -5.14 -1.70
C ARG A 698 20.30 -3.70 -2.22
N ILE A 699 21.12 -3.38 -3.23
CA ILE A 699 21.12 -2.07 -3.87
C ILE A 699 19.81 -1.79 -4.61
N ILE A 700 19.25 -2.77 -5.31
CA ILE A 700 17.92 -2.62 -5.95
C ILE A 700 16.85 -2.36 -4.88
N LEU A 701 16.85 -3.11 -3.78
CA LEU A 701 15.93 -2.90 -2.65
C LEU A 701 16.11 -1.52 -2.03
N PHE A 702 17.33 -1.08 -1.81
CA PHE A 702 17.62 0.25 -1.30
C PHE A 702 17.04 1.34 -2.22
N LYS A 703 17.27 1.24 -3.53
CA LYS A 703 16.72 2.19 -4.51
C LYS A 703 15.18 2.17 -4.53
N SER A 704 14.56 1.00 -4.43
CA SER A 704 13.11 0.85 -4.58
C SER A 704 12.31 1.03 -3.28
N LEU A 705 12.84 0.63 -2.12
CA LEU A 705 12.14 0.73 -0.84
C LEU A 705 12.53 1.97 -0.04
N VAL A 706 13.80 2.41 -0.10
CA VAL A 706 14.30 3.51 0.72
C VAL A 706 14.25 4.82 -0.07
N LEU A 707 14.92 4.89 -1.22
CA LEU A 707 14.99 6.13 -2.01
C LEU A 707 13.67 6.51 -2.66
N SER A 708 12.72 5.57 -2.83
CA SER A 708 11.36 5.88 -3.33
C SER A 708 10.61 6.85 -2.42
N HIS A 709 10.79 6.76 -1.10
CA HIS A 709 10.18 7.70 -0.16
C HIS A 709 10.73 9.11 -0.32
N LEU A 710 12.05 9.24 -0.51
CA LEU A 710 12.66 10.53 -0.82
C LEU A 710 12.20 11.05 -2.19
N ASN A 711 12.18 10.19 -3.22
CA ASN A 711 11.75 10.57 -4.57
C ASN A 711 10.31 11.12 -4.59
N PHE A 712 9.41 10.54 -3.80
CA PHE A 712 8.03 11.00 -3.70
C PHE A 712 7.91 12.38 -3.03
N SER A 713 8.69 12.63 -1.97
CA SER A 713 8.61 13.82 -1.14
C SER A 713 9.51 14.97 -1.61
N ALA A 714 10.55 14.67 -2.39
CA ALA A 714 11.64 15.60 -2.73
C ALA A 714 11.19 16.96 -3.28
N ILE A 715 10.08 16.98 -4.02
CA ILE A 715 9.51 18.19 -4.63
C ILE A 715 9.14 19.23 -3.55
N PHE A 716 8.68 18.78 -2.40
CA PHE A 716 8.21 19.64 -1.31
C PHE A 716 9.31 19.92 -0.25
N LEU A 717 10.46 19.23 -0.32
CA LEU A 717 11.54 19.33 0.64
C LEU A 717 12.65 20.31 0.20
N GLN A 718 12.32 21.29 -0.64
CA GLN A 718 13.30 22.20 -1.23
C GLN A 718 13.77 23.30 -0.28
N SER A 719 12.89 23.72 0.62
CA SER A 719 13.11 24.78 1.62
C SER A 719 13.67 24.23 2.96
N LEU A 720 14.14 22.96 2.98
CA LEU A 720 14.70 22.38 4.20
C LEU A 720 15.99 23.09 4.61
N THR A 721 16.17 23.26 5.92
CA THR A 721 17.42 23.70 6.52
C THR A 721 18.54 22.68 6.29
N SER A 722 19.79 23.11 6.44
CA SER A 722 20.97 22.23 6.36
C SER A 722 20.87 21.03 7.32
N ALA A 723 20.33 21.25 8.52
CA ALA A 723 20.07 20.18 9.49
C ALA A 723 19.06 19.13 8.95
N GLY A 724 18.00 19.55 8.29
CA GLY A 724 17.04 18.66 7.65
C GLY A 724 17.67 17.79 6.55
N ILE A 725 18.47 18.39 5.70
CA ILE A 725 19.22 17.70 4.64
C ILE A 725 20.23 16.70 5.24
N GLN A 726 20.94 17.08 6.32
CA GLN A 726 21.84 16.16 7.01
C GLN A 726 21.14 14.94 7.58
N ARG A 727 19.93 15.10 8.13
CA ARG A 727 19.11 13.97 8.61
C ARG A 727 18.80 12.99 7.48
N ILE A 728 18.46 13.46 6.28
CA ILE A 728 18.25 12.61 5.11
C ILE A 728 19.55 11.91 4.70
N ASN A 729 20.66 12.64 4.64
CA ASN A 729 21.97 12.07 4.30
C ASN A 729 22.40 10.98 5.28
N ARG A 730 22.12 11.12 6.58
CA ARG A 730 22.37 10.06 7.58
C ARG A 730 21.63 8.78 7.23
N GLN A 731 20.37 8.85 6.79
CA GLN A 731 19.59 7.67 6.37
C GLN A 731 20.14 7.05 5.08
N ILE A 732 20.50 7.86 4.08
CA ILE A 732 21.09 7.38 2.84
C ILE A 732 22.41 6.65 3.14
N ASN A 733 23.29 7.27 3.92
CA ASN A 733 24.58 6.73 4.30
C ASN A 733 24.46 5.43 5.11
N TRP A 734 23.52 5.38 6.05
CA TRP A 734 23.23 4.16 6.79
C TRP A 734 22.74 3.04 5.86
N GLY A 735 21.80 3.33 4.98
CA GLY A 735 21.24 2.35 4.05
C GLY A 735 22.29 1.74 3.11
N VAL A 736 23.20 2.55 2.54
CA VAL A 736 24.27 2.02 1.68
C VAL A 736 25.31 1.21 2.47
N LYS A 737 25.62 1.60 3.72
CA LYS A 737 26.48 0.80 4.61
C LYS A 737 25.85 -0.57 4.92
N VAL A 738 24.54 -0.61 5.20
CA VAL A 738 23.81 -1.87 5.39
C VAL A 738 23.87 -2.74 4.13
N CYS A 739 23.72 -2.17 2.94
CA CYS A 739 23.85 -2.91 1.68
C CYS A 739 25.23 -3.52 1.49
N TYR A 740 26.28 -2.80 1.87
CA TYR A 740 27.67 -3.23 1.75
C TYR A 740 28.20 -3.98 2.98
N MET A 741 27.36 -4.17 4.01
CA MET A 741 27.73 -4.80 5.30
C MET A 741 28.89 -4.10 5.99
N ARG A 742 29.00 -2.78 5.84
CA ARG A 742 30.03 -1.97 6.51
C ARG A 742 29.64 -1.63 7.95
N LYS A 743 30.63 -1.32 8.78
CA LYS A 743 30.44 -0.88 10.17
C LYS A 743 29.84 0.53 10.22
N LYS A 744 29.27 0.91 11.38
CA LYS A 744 28.58 2.19 11.60
C LYS A 744 29.46 3.40 11.26
N PHE A 745 30.74 3.35 11.60
CA PHE A 745 31.70 4.46 11.47
C PHE A 745 32.47 4.47 10.15
N ASP A 746 32.30 3.45 9.28
CA ASP A 746 32.98 3.43 7.98
C ASP A 746 32.50 4.59 7.11
N HIS A 747 33.32 5.04 6.17
CA HIS A 747 32.92 6.03 5.18
C HIS A 747 31.96 5.41 4.15
N SER A 748 31.08 6.24 3.60
CA SER A 748 30.05 5.79 2.63
C SER A 748 30.15 6.47 1.26
N ARG A 749 30.99 7.51 1.14
CA ARG A 749 31.11 8.30 -0.10
C ARG A 749 31.61 7.47 -1.28
N ASP A 750 32.59 6.62 -1.06
CA ASP A 750 33.14 5.69 -2.05
C ASP A 750 32.01 4.77 -2.61
N ILE A 751 31.10 4.30 -1.72
CA ILE A 751 29.96 3.49 -2.14
C ILE A 751 28.97 4.33 -2.97
N LEU A 752 28.66 5.55 -2.53
CA LEU A 752 27.76 6.43 -3.25
C LEU A 752 28.25 6.70 -4.67
N LEU A 753 29.54 7.00 -4.83
CA LEU A 753 30.17 7.22 -6.13
C LEU A 753 30.16 5.95 -6.99
N LYS A 754 30.56 4.80 -6.43
CA LYS A 754 30.55 3.51 -7.11
C LYS A 754 29.16 3.13 -7.64
N GLU A 755 28.13 3.32 -6.83
CA GLU A 755 26.73 3.00 -7.18
C GLU A 755 26.02 4.12 -7.94
N LYS A 756 26.74 5.22 -8.25
CA LYS A 756 26.20 6.43 -8.89
C LYS A 756 24.94 6.95 -8.15
N LEU A 757 25.02 6.94 -6.82
CA LEU A 757 24.01 7.49 -5.92
C LEU A 757 24.37 8.91 -5.53
N LEU A 758 23.37 9.75 -5.41
CA LEU A 758 23.54 11.17 -5.07
C LEU A 758 23.22 11.41 -3.58
N PRO A 759 23.88 12.37 -2.92
CA PRO A 759 23.44 12.87 -1.63
C PRO A 759 22.06 13.54 -1.74
N ALA A 760 21.39 13.72 -0.60
CA ALA A 760 20.00 14.19 -0.52
C ALA A 760 19.74 15.46 -1.31
N GLU A 761 20.60 16.47 -1.18
CA GLU A 761 20.47 17.76 -1.85
C GLU A 761 20.47 17.64 -3.38
N LEU A 762 21.42 16.87 -3.91
CA LEU A 762 21.49 16.63 -5.36
C LEU A 762 20.35 15.73 -5.84
N MET A 763 19.84 14.82 -4.99
CA MET A 763 18.64 14.04 -5.32
C MET A 763 17.39 14.92 -5.38
N ILE A 764 17.19 15.82 -4.42
CA ILE A 764 16.10 16.79 -4.42
C ILE A 764 16.20 17.66 -5.67
N THR A 765 17.37 18.19 -5.99
CA THR A 765 17.63 18.98 -7.20
C THR A 765 17.30 18.20 -8.47
N LYS A 766 17.76 16.97 -8.58
CA LYS A 766 17.46 16.11 -9.74
C LYS A 766 15.95 15.95 -9.99
N ILE A 767 15.21 15.65 -8.93
CA ILE A 767 13.78 15.41 -9.03
C ILE A 767 13.03 16.68 -9.37
N SER A 768 13.42 17.81 -8.78
CA SER A 768 12.88 19.13 -9.09
C SER A 768 13.07 19.48 -10.58
N LEU A 769 14.28 19.26 -11.10
CA LEU A 769 14.60 19.51 -12.51
C LEU A 769 13.83 18.59 -13.47
N TYR A 770 13.64 17.32 -13.10
CA TYR A 770 12.81 16.41 -13.90
C TYR A 770 11.35 16.87 -13.93
N LYS A 771 10.83 17.33 -12.81
CA LYS A 771 9.47 17.86 -12.72
C LYS A 771 9.32 19.15 -13.51
N MET A 772 10.29 20.07 -13.38
CA MET A 772 10.31 21.31 -14.16
C MET A 772 10.33 21.05 -15.66
N PHE A 773 11.16 20.11 -16.11
CA PHE A 773 11.18 19.72 -17.53
C PHE A 773 9.82 19.17 -18.00
N ASP A 774 9.16 18.34 -17.19
CA ASP A 774 7.82 17.82 -17.50
C ASP A 774 6.77 18.94 -17.57
N ILE A 775 6.87 19.98 -16.73
CA ILE A 775 6.03 21.17 -16.80
C ILE A 775 6.29 21.92 -18.12
N LEU A 776 7.55 22.16 -18.45
CA LEU A 776 7.93 22.89 -19.69
C LEU A 776 7.54 22.16 -20.97
N LEU A 777 7.60 20.82 -21.00
CA LEU A 777 7.11 20.04 -22.14
C LEU A 777 5.62 20.20 -22.37
N LYS A 778 4.84 20.39 -21.30
CA LYS A 778 3.39 20.64 -21.38
C LYS A 778 3.09 22.06 -21.85
N LEU A 779 4.02 23.01 -21.63
CA LEU A 779 3.89 24.44 -22.06
C LEU A 779 4.20 24.68 -23.54
N LYS A 780 4.71 23.70 -24.29
CA LYS A 780 5.06 23.86 -25.71
C LYS A 780 3.80 24.03 -26.60
N PRO A 781 3.82 24.95 -27.63
CA PRO A 781 2.64 25.33 -28.41
C PRO A 781 1.90 24.22 -29.16
N LYS A 782 2.54 23.09 -29.43
CA LYS A 782 1.91 21.91 -30.09
C LYS A 782 0.86 21.17 -29.23
N ASN A 783 0.74 21.53 -27.96
CA ASN A 783 -0.23 20.96 -27.04
C ASN A 783 -1.21 22.06 -26.53
N HIS A 784 -1.75 22.88 -27.40
CA HIS A 784 -2.67 23.99 -27.08
C HIS A 784 -3.92 23.59 -26.29
N GLU A 785 -4.22 22.32 -26.18
CA GLU A 785 -5.41 21.78 -25.50
C GLU A 785 -5.21 21.50 -24.00
N ASN A 786 -4.03 21.70 -23.41
CA ASN A 786 -3.78 21.40 -22.02
C ASN A 786 -3.95 22.64 -21.11
N HIS A 787 -5.20 22.94 -20.76
CA HIS A 787 -5.58 24.01 -19.84
C HIS A 787 -5.00 23.89 -18.40
N SER A 788 -4.45 22.72 -18.00
CA SER A 788 -3.72 22.57 -16.73
C SER A 788 -2.53 23.54 -16.59
N LEU A 789 -2.13 24.20 -17.67
CA LEU A 789 -1.00 25.12 -17.74
C LEU A 789 -1.34 26.57 -17.35
N LYS A 790 -2.59 27.01 -17.46
CA LYS A 790 -3.03 28.29 -16.90
C LYS A 790 -2.97 28.28 -15.37
N LEU A 791 -3.06 27.11 -14.73
CA LEU A 791 -2.88 26.94 -13.29
C LEU A 791 -1.43 27.17 -12.81
N TYR A 792 -0.43 27.02 -13.70
CA TYR A 792 0.97 27.41 -13.44
C TYR A 792 1.27 28.84 -13.89
N GLY A 793 0.27 29.73 -14.01
CA GLY A 793 0.31 31.06 -14.61
C GLY A 793 1.36 32.07 -14.12
N LYS A 794 2.17 31.66 -13.13
CA LYS A 794 3.33 32.41 -12.60
C LYS A 794 4.61 32.20 -13.41
N LEU A 795 4.62 31.25 -14.37
CA LEU A 795 5.82 30.95 -15.17
C LEU A 795 5.74 31.65 -16.50
N GLU A 796 6.56 32.65 -16.71
CA GLU A 796 6.86 33.20 -18.02
C GLU A 796 8.17 32.62 -18.54
N VAL A 797 8.09 32.07 -19.77
CA VAL A 797 9.28 31.80 -20.55
C VAL A 797 9.60 33.07 -21.29
N LYS A 798 10.73 33.74 -21.06
CA LYS A 798 11.20 34.82 -21.91
C LYS A 798 11.44 34.28 -23.31
N HIS A 799 10.54 34.59 -24.23
CA HIS A 799 10.60 34.11 -25.61
C HIS A 799 11.83 34.60 -26.38
N ASN A 800 12.53 35.61 -25.87
CA ASN A 800 13.68 36.19 -26.52
C ASN A 800 15.04 35.74 -25.99
N ASP A 801 15.07 34.79 -25.08
CA ASP A 801 16.34 34.41 -24.48
C ASP A 801 16.95 33.19 -25.20
N ARG A 802 18.02 33.44 -25.95
CA ARG A 802 18.89 32.41 -26.56
C ARG A 802 19.43 31.42 -25.54
N THR A 803 19.37 31.72 -24.25
CA THR A 803 19.89 30.93 -23.15
C THR A 803 18.87 29.91 -22.56
N GLY A 804 17.57 30.04 -22.84
CA GLY A 804 16.49 29.18 -22.29
C GLY A 804 16.30 29.37 -20.79
N GLN A 805 16.58 30.58 -20.27
CA GLN A 805 16.31 30.92 -18.87
C GLN A 805 14.81 31.20 -18.67
N LEU A 806 14.36 30.97 -17.43
CA LEU A 806 12.98 31.18 -17.03
C LEU A 806 12.86 32.37 -16.09
N ILE A 807 11.77 33.11 -16.18
CA ILE A 807 11.44 34.16 -15.24
C ILE A 807 10.24 33.72 -14.42
N PHE A 808 10.33 33.97 -13.13
CA PHE A 808 9.22 33.85 -12.22
C PHE A 808 8.57 35.22 -12.06
N LYS A 809 7.27 35.34 -12.38
CA LYS A 809 6.55 36.62 -12.44
C LYS A 809 6.55 37.39 -11.13
N ASN A 810 6.62 36.72 -10.01
CA ASN A 810 6.54 37.34 -8.69
C ASN A 810 7.94 37.61 -8.13
N LYS A 811 8.28 38.88 -7.92
CA LYS A 811 9.58 39.33 -7.41
C LYS A 811 9.59 39.51 -5.88
N SER A 812 8.49 39.17 -5.18
CA SER A 812 8.41 39.29 -3.72
C SER A 812 9.55 38.58 -3.02
N GLN A 813 10.13 39.18 -1.97
CA GLN A 813 11.13 38.61 -1.10
C GLN A 813 10.56 38.12 0.24
N SER A 814 9.26 37.84 0.28
CA SER A 814 8.60 37.34 1.48
C SER A 814 9.08 35.95 1.88
N LYS A 815 8.92 35.59 3.16
CA LYS A 815 9.14 34.22 3.66
C LYS A 815 8.37 33.13 2.89
N TRP A 816 7.21 33.51 2.32
CA TRP A 816 6.35 32.61 1.54
C TRP A 816 6.90 32.39 0.14
N SER A 817 7.43 33.47 -0.46
CA SER A 817 8.10 33.39 -1.75
C SER A 817 9.28 32.41 -1.74
N GLU A 818 10.07 32.37 -0.65
CA GLU A 818 11.16 31.40 -0.48
C GLU A 818 10.67 29.96 -0.39
N ARG A 819 9.45 29.74 0.11
CA ARG A 819 8.80 28.42 0.22
C ARG A 819 8.11 27.95 -1.04
N SER A 820 7.94 28.84 -2.04
CA SER A 820 7.35 28.50 -3.33
C SER A 820 8.16 27.39 -4.03
N VAL A 821 7.48 26.31 -4.37
CA VAL A 821 8.05 25.14 -5.06
C VAL A 821 8.48 25.53 -6.48
N LEU A 822 7.66 26.32 -7.18
CA LEU A 822 7.95 26.73 -8.56
C LEU A 822 9.12 27.72 -8.63
N ARG A 823 9.22 28.67 -7.71
CA ARG A 823 10.37 29.57 -7.63
C ARG A 823 11.67 28.81 -7.45
N ASN A 824 11.69 27.85 -6.53
CA ASN A 824 12.84 26.99 -6.32
C ASN A 824 13.19 26.16 -7.56
N PHE A 825 12.17 25.71 -8.33
CA PHE A 825 12.41 25.03 -9.62
C PHE A 825 13.10 25.93 -10.63
N VAL A 826 12.62 27.18 -10.77
CA VAL A 826 13.19 28.17 -11.70
C VAL A 826 14.64 28.49 -11.35
N GLN A 827 14.95 28.70 -10.06
CA GLN A 827 16.33 28.91 -9.61
C GLN A 827 17.24 27.75 -10.00
N LYS A 828 16.83 26.51 -9.71
CA LYS A 828 17.61 25.32 -10.04
C LYS A 828 17.74 25.10 -11.54
N TRP A 829 16.70 25.43 -12.32
CA TRP A 829 16.73 25.37 -13.77
C TRP A 829 17.72 26.36 -14.36
N ASN A 830 17.68 27.61 -13.91
CA ASN A 830 18.56 28.66 -14.42
C ASN A 830 20.04 28.41 -14.09
N ASN A 831 20.34 27.67 -13.00
CA ASN A 831 21.70 27.24 -12.64
C ASN A 831 22.22 26.05 -13.48
N LEU A 832 21.46 25.57 -14.45
CA LEU A 832 21.95 24.52 -15.36
C LEU A 832 22.76 25.13 -16.52
N PRO A 833 23.75 24.40 -17.04
CA PRO A 833 24.41 24.76 -18.29
C PRO A 833 23.40 24.88 -19.45
N ASN A 834 23.62 25.85 -20.32
CA ASN A 834 22.75 26.15 -21.48
C ASN A 834 22.50 24.91 -22.37
N LYS A 835 23.55 24.09 -22.59
CA LYS A 835 23.51 22.86 -23.37
C LYS A 835 22.50 21.83 -22.79
N ILE A 836 22.25 21.85 -21.48
CA ILE A 836 21.28 20.98 -20.83
C ILE A 836 19.87 21.57 -20.90
N ARG A 837 19.73 22.89 -20.68
CA ARG A 837 18.44 23.58 -20.75
C ARG A 837 17.76 23.49 -22.14
N LYS A 838 18.57 23.49 -23.22
CA LYS A 838 18.09 23.39 -24.61
C LYS A 838 17.69 21.96 -25.05
N GLU A 839 17.88 20.95 -24.18
CA GLU A 839 17.51 19.56 -24.55
C GLU A 839 15.99 19.38 -24.65
N ASN A 840 15.53 18.78 -25.74
CA ASN A 840 14.11 18.59 -26.01
C ASN A 840 13.62 17.16 -25.69
N SER A 841 14.54 16.20 -25.67
CA SER A 841 14.21 14.80 -25.37
C SER A 841 14.23 14.55 -23.89
N LYS A 842 13.11 14.08 -23.32
CA LYS A 842 12.97 13.75 -21.89
C LYS A 842 14.03 12.75 -21.42
N ASN A 843 14.32 11.73 -22.21
CA ASN A 843 15.29 10.70 -21.82
C ASN A 843 16.72 11.26 -21.84
N LYS A 844 17.08 11.99 -22.89
CA LYS A 844 18.40 12.66 -23.02
C LYS A 844 18.58 13.72 -21.91
N PHE A 845 17.56 14.49 -21.61
CA PHE A 845 17.59 15.47 -20.51
C PHE A 845 17.88 14.79 -19.16
N LYS A 846 17.13 13.71 -18.84
CA LYS A 846 17.31 12.96 -17.59
C LYS A 846 18.72 12.39 -17.48
N GLU A 847 19.26 11.89 -18.56
CA GLU A 847 20.64 11.37 -18.60
C GLU A 847 21.67 12.48 -18.38
N LYS A 848 21.56 13.60 -19.12
CA LYS A 848 22.46 14.76 -18.98
C LYS A 848 22.45 15.33 -17.56
N ILE A 849 21.25 15.50 -16.95
CA ILE A 849 21.14 15.94 -15.55
C ILE A 849 21.79 14.95 -14.59
N LYS A 850 21.55 13.66 -14.74
CA LYS A 850 22.16 12.65 -13.89
C LYS A 850 23.69 12.71 -13.94
N ASN A 851 24.25 12.80 -15.13
CA ASN A 851 25.70 12.87 -15.33
C ASN A 851 26.30 14.17 -14.77
N GLU A 852 25.65 15.30 -14.99
CA GLU A 852 26.09 16.61 -14.45
C GLU A 852 26.09 16.59 -12.90
N LEU A 853 25.04 16.06 -12.27
CA LEU A 853 24.96 16.00 -10.81
C LEU A 853 25.95 14.99 -10.20
N ILE A 854 26.26 13.89 -10.89
CA ILE A 854 27.32 12.96 -10.48
C ILE A 854 28.67 13.68 -10.55
N ARG A 855 28.98 14.37 -11.67
CA ARG A 855 30.20 15.17 -11.83
C ARG A 855 30.36 16.22 -10.71
N ARG A 856 29.27 16.93 -10.35
CA ARG A 856 29.29 17.86 -9.20
C ARG A 856 29.57 17.16 -7.88
N HIS A 857 29.04 15.95 -7.67
CA HIS A 857 29.32 15.16 -6.47
C HIS A 857 30.78 14.70 -6.40
N GLU A 858 31.39 14.36 -7.54
CA GLU A 858 32.82 13.96 -7.64
C GLU A 858 33.78 15.12 -7.32
N MET A 859 33.46 16.35 -7.76
CA MET A 859 34.28 17.55 -7.61
C MET A 859 34.36 18.10 -6.17
N VAL A 860 33.48 17.67 -5.25
CA VAL A 860 33.52 18.17 -3.86
C VAL A 860 34.70 17.56 -3.14
N PRO A 861 35.64 18.38 -2.54
CA PRO A 861 36.79 17.88 -1.81
C PRO A 861 36.42 17.02 -0.59
N ILE A 862 37.30 16.10 -0.21
CA ILE A 862 37.16 15.22 0.97
C ILE A 862 37.49 15.93 2.28
N ASP A 863 37.45 17.24 2.33
CA ASP A 863 37.89 17.99 3.47
C ASP A 863 37.03 17.74 4.72
N ARG A 864 37.68 17.23 5.79
CA ARG A 864 37.02 16.71 7.01
C ARG A 864 36.42 17.81 7.89
N LYS A 865 36.73 19.09 7.66
CA LYS A 865 36.31 20.19 8.54
C LYS A 865 35.18 21.07 8.03
N LEU A 866 34.85 21.02 6.74
CA LEU A 866 33.83 21.89 6.14
C LEU A 866 32.62 21.08 5.65
N GLN A 867 31.82 20.56 6.56
CA GLN A 867 30.47 20.01 6.26
C GLN A 867 29.41 21.12 6.27
N GLY A 868 29.73 22.31 5.79
CA GLY A 868 28.78 23.40 5.55
C GLY A 868 28.25 23.35 4.12
N PHE A 869 26.95 23.16 3.97
CA PHE A 869 26.21 22.91 2.71
C PHE A 869 26.27 24.02 1.64
N LYS A 870 26.95 25.13 1.87
CA LYS A 870 27.05 26.25 0.92
C LYS A 870 27.88 25.95 -0.34
N HIS A 871 28.71 24.91 -0.36
CA HIS A 871 29.64 24.63 -1.44
C HIS A 871 29.07 23.93 -2.70
N TYR A 872 27.87 23.34 -2.63
CA TYR A 872 27.31 22.64 -3.80
C TYR A 872 26.68 23.59 -4.86
N PHE A 873 26.45 24.86 -4.52
CA PHE A 873 25.75 25.81 -5.37
C PHE A 873 26.55 27.03 -5.85
N TYR A 874 27.74 27.30 -5.31
CA TYR A 874 28.46 28.56 -5.55
C TYR A 874 29.84 28.39 -6.20
N LYS A 875 30.05 27.35 -6.99
CA LYS A 875 31.18 27.30 -7.93
C LYS A 875 30.75 26.80 -9.30
#